data_ad9682be46aa2d31dc25ca995e50315a
#
_entry.id   ad9682be46aa2d31dc25ca995e50315a
#
_cell.length_a   1.000
_cell.length_b   1.000
_cell.length_c   1.000
_cell.angle_alpha   90.00
_cell.angle_beta   90.00
_cell.angle_gamma   90.00
#
_symmetry.space_group_name_H-M   'P 1'
#
loop_
_entity.id
_entity.type
_entity.pdbx_description
1 polymer ?
#
loop_
_entity_poly.entity_id
_entity_poly.type
_entity_poly.pdbx_seq_one_letter_code
_entity_poly.pdbx_strand_id
1 'polypeptide(L)'
;MTNELKGKVNYTTKGNIAILEVDNPPVNPLSSGVRAGLSEYISKANEDDLIEGIILTGAGRSFIAGADISEFGQKPDGPDLHTALREIEFSKKPVLAAINGTALGGGLETALVCNYRMGTNKAIVGLPEVNLGLLPGAGGTQRLPRLIGPSQALKMMLAGTPISAKKALQQGVIDAISENSLIDDAIMFLQEKIGQSEHPKVRNKSEKLIEARGADNVLAEARALASKTRRGQFAPGQIIACVEAAINEDDFDVGMKKESEYFLECLINPQREAMIHIFFGERAASKISDIPKETPLHPIQKAGVVGSGTMGGGIAMNFANSGIPVLVLDQDEKNLERGMGVIDKNYQMMVERGRMTQEQKDIVMGLISPTLSYEDLADVDIVVEAVYENLELKQEIFRSLDEATNENAILASNTSGLDIDAIASVTNRPEKVVGTHFFSPANIMRLLEVVRGQDSSDETMATVMSIGKRMKKASVVSLNAPGFIGNRMLYGYTYQANMLLLEGALPNQIDNALESFGMSMGPFRMMDLVGLDLGWRARKLGNLETPLTNKIADALCEQDRFGQKNSKGFYNYSEGSRAPNPAPENEDIYKEISDNNNIARREISDQEIIDRCILALVNEGAQILEEGVAQRSGDMDIVYINGYGFPIWRGGPMFYANQQGLDKVIEKMN
;
A
#
# COMPACT_ATOMS: atom_id res chain seq x y z
N MET A 1 -41.52 -7.82 -1.77
CA MET A 1 -40.65 -7.55 -0.60
C MET A 1 -40.03 -6.20 -0.84
N THR A 2 -40.41 -5.20 -0.05
CA THR A 2 -39.73 -3.90 -0.08
C THR A 2 -38.31 -4.15 0.43
N ASN A 3 -37.31 -4.00 -0.44
CA ASN A 3 -35.90 -4.04 0.01
C ASN A 3 -35.73 -2.94 1.07
N GLU A 4 -35.42 -3.30 2.31
CA GLU A 4 -35.00 -2.32 3.31
C GLU A 4 -33.75 -1.64 2.80
N LEU A 5 -33.79 -0.31 2.73
CA LEU A 5 -32.64 0.47 2.31
C LEU A 5 -31.48 0.28 3.31
N LYS A 6 -30.28 0.07 2.80
CA LYS A 6 -29.10 -0.18 3.62
C LYS A 6 -28.62 1.08 4.33
N GLY A 7 -28.48 1.02 5.66
CA GLY A 7 -28.08 2.15 6.51
C GLY A 7 -29.24 3.12 6.77
N LYS A 8 -29.05 4.01 7.72
CA LYS A 8 -30.06 5.01 8.12
C LYS A 8 -29.38 6.30 8.60
N VAL A 9 -30.18 7.34 8.75
CA VAL A 9 -29.83 8.57 9.46
C VAL A 9 -30.79 8.71 10.65
N ASN A 10 -30.23 8.98 11.82
CA ASN A 10 -31.02 9.29 13.01
C ASN A 10 -31.23 10.81 13.09
N TYR A 11 -32.47 11.25 13.40
CA TYR A 11 -32.81 12.66 13.56
C TYR A 11 -33.11 12.96 15.01
N THR A 12 -32.38 13.88 15.62
CA THR A 12 -32.65 14.37 16.99
C THR A 12 -32.54 15.89 17.02
N THR A 13 -33.00 16.53 18.10
CA THR A 13 -32.89 17.98 18.27
C THR A 13 -32.32 18.31 19.65
N LYS A 14 -31.47 19.35 19.70
CA LYS A 14 -31.02 20.00 20.93
C LYS A 14 -31.29 21.50 20.84
N GLY A 15 -32.34 21.95 21.57
CA GLY A 15 -32.83 23.33 21.41
C GLY A 15 -33.31 23.59 19.97
N ASN A 16 -32.80 24.63 19.34
CA ASN A 16 -33.08 25.03 17.96
C ASN A 16 -32.15 24.40 16.92
N ILE A 17 -31.38 23.36 17.29
CA ILE A 17 -30.42 22.67 16.41
C ILE A 17 -30.92 21.26 16.11
N ALA A 18 -31.05 20.92 14.83
CA ALA A 18 -31.27 19.56 14.36
C ALA A 18 -29.91 18.83 14.24
N ILE A 19 -29.86 17.59 14.73
CA ILE A 19 -28.66 16.72 14.65
C ILE A 19 -29.04 15.51 13.81
N LEU A 20 -28.36 15.37 12.67
CA LEU A 20 -28.44 14.26 11.73
C LEU A 20 -27.24 13.36 11.94
N GLU A 21 -27.47 12.15 12.46
CA GLU A 21 -26.41 11.18 12.72
C GLU A 21 -26.49 10.03 11.72
N VAL A 22 -25.48 9.91 10.86
CA VAL A 22 -25.36 8.79 9.91
C VAL A 22 -25.02 7.51 10.68
N ASP A 23 -25.86 6.47 10.55
CA ASP A 23 -25.72 5.19 11.24
C ASP A 23 -25.74 4.03 10.23
N ASN A 24 -24.54 3.65 9.78
CA ASN A 24 -24.32 2.56 8.84
C ASN A 24 -22.97 1.86 9.19
N PRO A 25 -22.96 1.04 10.26
CA PRO A 25 -21.73 0.42 10.72
C PRO A 25 -21.12 -0.53 9.67
N PRO A 26 -19.77 -0.74 9.69
CA PRO A 26 -18.87 -0.24 10.73
C PRO A 26 -18.25 1.15 10.46
N VAL A 27 -18.43 1.75 9.28
CA VAL A 27 -17.69 2.95 8.83
C VAL A 27 -18.57 4.02 8.17
N ASN A 28 -19.89 3.87 8.24
CA ASN A 28 -20.87 4.83 7.73
C ASN A 28 -20.72 5.14 6.22
N PRO A 29 -20.68 4.15 5.31
CA PRO A 29 -20.67 4.45 3.88
C PRO A 29 -22.00 5.08 3.44
N LEU A 30 -21.94 5.93 2.40
CA LEU A 30 -23.10 6.61 1.77
C LEU A 30 -23.94 5.65 0.93
N SER A 31 -24.51 4.64 1.57
CA SER A 31 -25.44 3.71 0.94
C SER A 31 -26.82 4.35 0.67
N SER A 32 -27.69 3.63 -0.02
CA SER A 32 -29.03 4.10 -0.43
C SER A 32 -29.87 4.66 0.72
N GLY A 33 -29.92 3.96 1.88
CA GLY A 33 -30.66 4.43 3.04
C GLY A 33 -30.08 5.66 3.72
N VAL A 34 -28.74 5.79 3.71
CA VAL A 34 -28.06 7.00 4.21
C VAL A 34 -28.40 8.20 3.32
N ARG A 35 -28.29 8.06 2.00
CA ARG A 35 -28.61 9.15 1.05
C ARG A 35 -30.08 9.58 1.17
N ALA A 36 -31.02 8.61 1.25
CA ALA A 36 -32.41 8.89 1.43
C ALA A 36 -32.69 9.61 2.75
N GLY A 37 -32.09 9.16 3.87
CA GLY A 37 -32.28 9.79 5.17
C GLY A 37 -31.67 11.19 5.24
N LEU A 38 -30.54 11.45 4.58
CA LEU A 38 -29.97 12.80 4.47
C LEU A 38 -30.94 13.75 3.75
N SER A 39 -31.47 13.34 2.57
CA SER A 39 -32.44 14.12 1.80
C SER A 39 -33.71 14.41 2.63
N GLU A 40 -34.30 13.37 3.25
CA GLU A 40 -35.51 13.49 4.06
C GLU A 40 -35.31 14.46 5.22
N TYR A 41 -34.24 14.29 6.00
CA TYR A 41 -34.09 15.05 7.24
C TYR A 41 -33.51 16.46 7.05
N ILE A 42 -32.79 16.74 5.97
CA ILE A 42 -32.47 18.10 5.56
C ILE A 42 -33.75 18.85 5.18
N SER A 43 -34.66 18.23 4.41
CA SER A 43 -35.94 18.83 4.07
C SER A 43 -36.78 19.09 5.32
N LYS A 44 -36.93 18.08 6.18
CA LYS A 44 -37.67 18.20 7.46
C LYS A 44 -37.12 19.34 8.34
N ALA A 45 -35.78 19.42 8.51
CA ALA A 45 -35.16 20.47 9.29
C ALA A 45 -35.38 21.86 8.68
N ASN A 46 -35.40 21.98 7.33
CA ASN A 46 -35.67 23.23 6.62
C ASN A 46 -37.12 23.73 6.76
N GLU A 47 -38.07 22.81 6.95
CA GLU A 47 -39.50 23.09 7.06
C GLU A 47 -39.94 23.38 8.50
N ASP A 48 -39.16 22.98 9.51
CA ASP A 48 -39.45 23.17 10.93
C ASP A 48 -39.00 24.53 11.42
N ASP A 49 -39.93 25.47 11.67
CA ASP A 49 -39.62 26.84 12.11
C ASP A 49 -38.90 26.91 13.46
N LEU A 50 -38.91 25.84 14.27
CA LEU A 50 -38.20 25.76 15.55
C LEU A 50 -36.70 25.45 15.37
N ILE A 51 -36.29 24.99 14.20
CA ILE A 51 -34.91 24.67 13.89
C ILE A 51 -34.25 25.87 13.21
N GLU A 52 -33.10 26.27 13.68
CA GLU A 52 -32.31 27.40 13.11
C GLU A 52 -30.96 26.98 12.56
N GLY A 53 -30.50 25.75 12.87
CA GLY A 53 -29.24 25.19 12.37
C GLY A 53 -29.25 23.67 12.36
N ILE A 54 -28.36 23.10 11.55
CA ILE A 54 -28.26 21.66 11.32
C ILE A 54 -26.82 21.20 11.56
N ILE A 55 -26.65 20.13 12.35
CA ILE A 55 -25.38 19.45 12.54
C ILE A 55 -25.47 18.07 11.88
N LEU A 56 -24.51 17.76 11.02
CA LEU A 56 -24.35 16.44 10.42
C LEU A 56 -23.15 15.74 11.07
N THR A 57 -23.34 14.53 11.60
CA THR A 57 -22.29 13.74 12.24
C THR A 57 -22.45 12.25 11.91
N GLY A 58 -21.56 11.40 12.40
CA GLY A 58 -21.62 9.94 12.22
C GLY A 58 -21.68 9.19 13.54
N ALA A 59 -22.37 8.08 13.57
CA ALA A 59 -22.38 7.16 14.69
C ALA A 59 -21.05 6.42 14.83
N GLY A 60 -20.65 6.10 16.06
CA GLY A 60 -19.46 5.33 16.33
C GLY A 60 -18.15 6.09 16.08
N ARG A 61 -17.22 5.46 15.35
CA ARG A 61 -15.83 5.97 15.19
C ARG A 61 -15.58 6.74 13.91
N SER A 62 -16.52 6.78 12.99
CA SER A 62 -16.37 7.39 11.66
C SER A 62 -17.46 8.43 11.44
N PHE A 63 -17.08 9.51 10.79
CA PHE A 63 -18.06 10.41 10.21
C PHE A 63 -18.72 9.70 9.02
N ILE A 64 -18.10 9.69 7.88
CA ILE A 64 -18.50 8.95 6.67
C ILE A 64 -17.22 8.53 5.93
N ALA A 65 -17.04 7.22 5.70
CA ALA A 65 -15.81 6.69 5.10
C ALA A 65 -15.85 6.57 3.57
N GLY A 66 -16.79 7.23 2.92
CA GLY A 66 -16.90 7.28 1.46
C GLY A 66 -18.22 6.76 0.91
N ALA A 67 -18.30 6.64 -0.42
CA ALA A 67 -19.41 5.99 -1.10
C ALA A 67 -19.43 4.47 -0.82
N ASP A 68 -20.58 3.84 -0.92
CA ASP A 68 -20.65 2.37 -0.85
C ASP A 68 -20.18 1.77 -2.18
N ILE A 69 -18.94 1.26 -2.19
CA ILE A 69 -18.31 0.68 -3.37
C ILE A 69 -19.13 -0.51 -3.91
N SER A 70 -19.88 -1.20 -3.05
CA SER A 70 -20.72 -2.34 -3.46
C SER A 70 -21.89 -1.94 -4.36
N GLU A 71 -22.29 -0.67 -4.35
CA GLU A 71 -23.36 -0.14 -5.20
C GLU A 71 -22.86 0.33 -6.58
N PHE A 72 -21.54 0.38 -6.82
CA PHE A 72 -21.01 0.83 -8.10
C PHE A 72 -21.38 -0.13 -9.24
N GLY A 73 -21.99 0.44 -10.31
CA GLY A 73 -22.48 -0.32 -11.45
C GLY A 73 -23.87 -0.92 -11.27
N GLN A 74 -24.50 -0.71 -10.10
CA GLN A 74 -25.90 -1.08 -9.86
C GLN A 74 -26.84 0.11 -10.10
N LYS A 75 -28.12 -0.17 -10.38
CA LYS A 75 -29.13 0.86 -10.45
C LYS A 75 -29.35 1.42 -9.05
N PRO A 76 -29.25 2.75 -8.84
CA PRO A 76 -29.44 3.32 -7.51
C PRO A 76 -30.86 3.08 -6.99
N ASP A 77 -30.98 2.62 -5.74
CA ASP A 77 -32.22 2.67 -4.97
C ASP A 77 -32.27 4.00 -4.20
N GLY A 78 -33.25 4.85 -4.48
CA GLY A 78 -33.41 6.17 -3.86
C GLY A 78 -32.58 7.28 -4.53
N PRO A 79 -32.37 8.44 -3.87
CA PRO A 79 -31.68 9.58 -4.42
C PRO A 79 -30.20 9.23 -4.70
N ASP A 80 -29.67 9.76 -5.81
CA ASP A 80 -28.23 9.67 -6.06
C ASP A 80 -27.46 10.59 -5.10
N LEU A 81 -26.13 10.40 -5.05
CA LEU A 81 -25.28 11.15 -4.15
C LEU A 81 -25.27 12.65 -4.46
N HIS A 82 -25.27 13.04 -5.74
CA HIS A 82 -25.27 14.45 -6.12
C HIS A 82 -26.54 15.17 -5.67
N THR A 83 -27.71 14.50 -5.75
CA THR A 83 -28.99 15.02 -5.27
C THR A 83 -28.92 15.27 -3.77
N ALA A 84 -28.52 14.28 -2.97
CA ALA A 84 -28.43 14.42 -1.51
C ALA A 84 -27.43 15.53 -1.11
N LEU A 85 -26.26 15.61 -1.76
CA LEU A 85 -25.27 16.66 -1.50
C LEU A 85 -25.77 18.06 -1.89
N ARG A 86 -26.51 18.17 -3.00
CA ARG A 86 -27.12 19.44 -3.42
C ARG A 86 -28.14 19.95 -2.42
N GLU A 87 -28.96 19.07 -1.84
CA GLU A 87 -29.94 19.45 -0.81
C GLU A 87 -29.26 19.99 0.46
N ILE A 88 -28.13 19.38 0.87
CA ILE A 88 -27.31 19.90 1.97
C ILE A 88 -26.74 21.28 1.62
N GLU A 89 -26.14 21.44 0.44
CA GLU A 89 -25.47 22.67 0.01
C GLU A 89 -26.45 23.86 -0.13
N PHE A 90 -27.70 23.57 -0.52
CA PHE A 90 -28.75 24.56 -0.69
C PHE A 90 -29.77 24.59 0.46
N SER A 91 -29.42 23.98 1.61
CA SER A 91 -30.21 24.12 2.82
C SER A 91 -30.49 25.61 3.14
N LYS A 92 -31.73 25.89 3.57
CA LYS A 92 -32.16 27.23 4.02
C LYS A 92 -31.50 27.64 5.34
N LYS A 93 -31.02 26.66 6.11
CA LYS A 93 -30.43 26.81 7.44
C LYS A 93 -28.94 26.41 7.37
N PRO A 94 -28.05 27.04 8.14
CA PRO A 94 -26.64 26.69 8.16
C PRO A 94 -26.43 25.23 8.57
N VAL A 95 -25.58 24.53 7.82
CA VAL A 95 -25.21 23.15 8.07
C VAL A 95 -23.73 23.10 8.49
N LEU A 96 -23.45 22.42 9.60
CA LEU A 96 -22.11 22.15 10.10
C LEU A 96 -21.82 20.65 10.07
N ALA A 97 -20.74 20.24 9.40
CA ALA A 97 -20.21 18.89 9.47
C ALA A 97 -19.37 18.74 10.76
N ALA A 98 -19.87 17.95 11.71
CA ALA A 98 -19.18 17.58 12.94
C ALA A 98 -18.47 16.23 12.75
N ILE A 99 -17.19 16.28 12.38
CA ILE A 99 -16.37 15.15 11.95
C ILE A 99 -15.80 14.45 13.19
N ASN A 100 -16.49 13.41 13.65
CA ASN A 100 -16.11 12.64 14.83
C ASN A 100 -14.93 11.66 14.62
N GLY A 101 -14.57 11.40 13.36
CA GLY A 101 -13.50 10.47 13.02
C GLY A 101 -13.12 10.53 11.55
N THR A 102 -13.29 9.42 10.82
CA THR A 102 -12.90 9.30 9.42
C THR A 102 -13.90 9.98 8.49
N ALA A 103 -13.43 10.93 7.65
CA ALA A 103 -14.16 11.57 6.56
C ALA A 103 -13.37 11.41 5.25
N LEU A 104 -13.67 10.38 4.46
CA LEU A 104 -12.92 10.03 3.26
C LEU A 104 -13.80 10.00 2.02
N GLY A 105 -13.25 10.39 0.88
CA GLY A 105 -13.94 10.33 -0.39
C GLY A 105 -15.27 11.09 -0.33
N GLY A 106 -16.36 10.43 -0.73
CA GLY A 106 -17.71 10.98 -0.62
C GLY A 106 -18.06 11.54 0.77
N GLY A 107 -17.41 11.04 1.85
CA GLY A 107 -17.59 11.59 3.19
C GLY A 107 -16.94 12.96 3.37
N LEU A 108 -15.76 13.19 2.82
CA LEU A 108 -15.18 14.54 2.77
C LEU A 108 -15.98 15.42 1.80
N GLU A 109 -16.44 14.90 0.67
CA GLU A 109 -17.29 15.64 -0.28
C GLU A 109 -18.61 16.08 0.38
N THR A 110 -19.19 15.23 1.25
CA THR A 110 -20.33 15.60 2.09
C THR A 110 -20.00 16.73 3.07
N ALA A 111 -18.85 16.69 3.70
CA ALA A 111 -18.41 17.80 4.57
C ALA A 111 -18.12 19.09 3.79
N LEU A 112 -17.63 19.00 2.55
CA LEU A 112 -17.32 20.16 1.70
C LEU A 112 -18.58 20.91 1.21
N VAL A 113 -19.75 20.27 1.15
CA VAL A 113 -21.01 20.95 0.82
C VAL A 113 -21.64 21.65 2.03
N CYS A 114 -21.25 21.29 3.26
CA CYS A 114 -21.68 21.99 4.46
C CYS A 114 -21.06 23.40 4.53
N ASN A 115 -21.76 24.32 5.19
CA ASN A 115 -21.26 25.70 5.38
C ASN A 115 -19.99 25.70 6.25
N TYR A 116 -19.97 24.89 7.31
CA TYR A 116 -18.90 24.81 8.30
C TYR A 116 -18.47 23.35 8.55
N ARG A 117 -17.23 23.15 9.00
CA ARG A 117 -16.60 21.85 9.28
C ARG A 117 -15.81 21.92 10.57
N MET A 118 -16.17 21.09 11.54
CA MET A 118 -15.44 20.95 12.81
C MET A 118 -15.01 19.50 12.98
N GLY A 119 -13.77 19.25 13.36
CA GLY A 119 -13.27 17.89 13.59
C GLY A 119 -12.89 17.64 15.04
N THR A 120 -12.87 16.37 15.47
CA THR A 120 -12.16 15.97 16.69
C THR A 120 -10.65 15.96 16.44
N ASN A 121 -9.83 15.96 17.49
CA ASN A 121 -8.37 15.79 17.39
C ASN A 121 -7.96 14.48 16.67
N LYS A 122 -8.82 13.46 16.67
CA LYS A 122 -8.62 12.16 16.03
C LYS A 122 -9.16 12.10 14.61
N ALA A 123 -9.84 13.15 14.14
CA ALA A 123 -10.40 13.15 12.80
C ALA A 123 -9.30 13.08 11.73
N ILE A 124 -9.61 12.34 10.67
CA ILE A 124 -8.80 12.25 9.46
C ILE A 124 -9.67 12.54 8.25
N VAL A 125 -9.17 13.32 7.31
CA VAL A 125 -9.91 13.73 6.11
C VAL A 125 -9.06 13.49 4.86
N GLY A 126 -9.70 13.17 3.72
CA GLY A 126 -8.99 12.97 2.46
C GLY A 126 -9.87 12.51 1.32
N LEU A 127 -9.31 12.56 0.11
CA LEU A 127 -9.92 12.08 -1.13
C LEU A 127 -9.05 10.96 -1.71
N PRO A 128 -9.24 9.69 -1.29
CA PRO A 128 -8.38 8.56 -1.64
C PRO A 128 -8.80 7.82 -2.91
N GLU A 129 -9.72 8.33 -3.72
CA GLU A 129 -10.35 7.66 -4.86
C GLU A 129 -9.33 7.19 -5.90
N VAL A 130 -8.20 7.89 -6.04
CA VAL A 130 -7.08 7.50 -6.92
C VAL A 130 -6.56 6.09 -6.63
N ASN A 131 -6.65 5.62 -5.38
CA ASN A 131 -6.26 4.27 -4.98
C ASN A 131 -7.24 3.17 -5.45
N LEU A 132 -8.40 3.58 -5.95
CA LEU A 132 -9.43 2.72 -6.55
C LEU A 132 -9.49 2.86 -8.09
N GLY A 133 -8.56 3.62 -8.68
CA GLY A 133 -8.60 3.94 -10.11
C GLY A 133 -9.72 4.91 -10.49
N LEU A 134 -10.19 5.69 -9.53
CA LEU A 134 -11.25 6.68 -9.66
C LEU A 134 -10.75 8.09 -9.32
N LEU A 135 -11.58 9.08 -9.59
CA LEU A 135 -11.42 10.44 -9.11
C LEU A 135 -12.53 10.77 -8.10
N PRO A 136 -12.38 11.81 -7.25
CA PRO A 136 -13.48 12.33 -6.42
C PRO A 136 -14.61 12.83 -7.31
N GLY A 137 -15.73 12.09 -7.35
CA GLY A 137 -16.79 12.28 -8.33
C GLY A 137 -18.06 12.95 -7.80
N ALA A 138 -18.03 13.49 -6.57
CA ALA A 138 -19.17 14.18 -5.98
C ALA A 138 -18.87 15.65 -5.62
N GLY A 139 -18.01 16.27 -6.43
CA GLY A 139 -17.63 17.68 -6.33
C GLY A 139 -16.33 17.92 -5.58
N GLY A 140 -15.62 16.87 -5.20
CA GLY A 140 -14.33 16.98 -4.50
C GLY A 140 -13.27 17.68 -5.31
N THR A 141 -13.17 17.37 -6.62
CA THR A 141 -12.22 18.01 -7.53
C THR A 141 -12.55 19.46 -7.82
N GLN A 142 -13.77 19.89 -7.57
CA GLN A 142 -14.23 21.26 -7.78
C GLN A 142 -14.22 22.08 -6.48
N ARG A 143 -14.61 21.49 -5.33
CA ARG A 143 -14.69 22.22 -4.06
C ARG A 143 -13.35 22.31 -3.34
N LEU A 144 -12.57 21.23 -3.30
CA LEU A 144 -11.32 21.23 -2.55
C LEU A 144 -10.31 22.27 -3.08
N PRO A 145 -10.10 22.45 -4.42
CA PRO A 145 -9.22 23.49 -4.93
C PRO A 145 -9.68 24.91 -4.60
N ARG A 146 -10.99 25.13 -4.53
CA ARG A 146 -11.58 26.43 -4.10
C ARG A 146 -11.30 26.72 -2.64
N LEU A 147 -11.21 25.70 -1.82
CA LEU A 147 -11.01 25.82 -0.37
C LEU A 147 -9.54 25.96 0.02
N ILE A 148 -8.65 25.13 -0.53
CA ILE A 148 -7.24 25.06 -0.09
C ILE A 148 -6.23 25.41 -1.20
N GLY A 149 -6.71 25.76 -2.39
CA GLY A 149 -5.89 26.04 -3.57
C GLY A 149 -5.55 24.80 -4.39
N PRO A 150 -5.39 24.94 -5.73
CA PRO A 150 -5.18 23.83 -6.66
C PRO A 150 -3.96 22.97 -6.35
N SER A 151 -2.82 23.57 -5.99
CA SER A 151 -1.59 22.83 -5.69
C SER A 151 -1.74 21.86 -4.50
N GLN A 152 -2.35 22.34 -3.40
CA GLN A 152 -2.56 21.49 -2.21
C GLN A 152 -3.63 20.42 -2.46
N ALA A 153 -4.69 20.79 -3.18
CA ALA A 153 -5.76 19.86 -3.55
C ALA A 153 -5.24 18.72 -4.44
N LEU A 154 -4.45 19.04 -5.48
CA LEU A 154 -3.81 18.04 -6.34
C LEU A 154 -2.88 17.13 -5.56
N LYS A 155 -2.05 17.68 -4.65
CA LYS A 155 -1.17 16.86 -3.79
C LYS A 155 -1.97 15.87 -2.94
N MET A 156 -3.10 16.28 -2.35
CA MET A 156 -3.96 15.41 -1.55
C MET A 156 -4.60 14.31 -2.39
N MET A 157 -5.24 14.68 -3.52
CA MET A 157 -5.95 13.73 -4.39
C MET A 157 -5.00 12.75 -5.08
N LEU A 158 -3.85 13.21 -5.58
CA LEU A 158 -2.85 12.35 -6.24
C LEU A 158 -2.13 11.43 -5.25
N ALA A 159 -1.90 11.89 -4.00
CA ALA A 159 -1.35 11.01 -2.96
C ALA A 159 -2.37 9.95 -2.52
N GLY A 160 -3.66 10.26 -2.49
CA GLY A 160 -4.70 9.39 -1.98
C GLY A 160 -4.51 9.01 -0.50
N THR A 161 -3.79 9.85 0.25
CA THR A 161 -3.48 9.62 1.66
C THR A 161 -4.19 10.64 2.52
N PRO A 162 -4.96 10.22 3.54
CA PRO A 162 -5.64 11.13 4.45
C PRO A 162 -4.68 11.98 5.27
N ILE A 163 -5.16 13.15 5.69
CA ILE A 163 -4.44 14.05 6.60
C ILE A 163 -5.14 14.14 7.96
N SER A 164 -4.35 14.43 9.02
CA SER A 164 -4.89 14.61 10.37
C SER A 164 -5.69 15.90 10.51
N ALA A 165 -6.56 15.97 11.53
CA ALA A 165 -7.34 17.16 11.87
C ALA A 165 -6.46 18.41 12.01
N LYS A 166 -5.31 18.32 12.68
CA LYS A 166 -4.36 19.43 12.83
C LYS A 166 -3.90 19.97 11.49
N LYS A 167 -3.51 19.08 10.56
CA LYS A 167 -3.09 19.47 9.21
C LYS A 167 -4.25 20.01 8.38
N ALA A 168 -5.44 19.42 8.54
CA ALA A 168 -6.66 19.86 7.87
C ALA A 168 -7.05 21.30 8.30
N LEU A 169 -6.94 21.61 9.59
CA LEU A 169 -7.14 22.97 10.11
C LEU A 169 -6.09 23.94 9.54
N GLN A 170 -4.81 23.57 9.59
CA GLN A 170 -3.73 24.40 9.05
C GLN A 170 -3.89 24.72 7.56
N GLN A 171 -4.43 23.78 6.78
CA GLN A 171 -4.68 23.94 5.36
C GLN A 171 -6.01 24.63 5.04
N GLY A 172 -6.92 24.74 6.02
CA GLY A 172 -8.25 25.32 5.85
C GLY A 172 -9.28 24.35 5.26
N VAL A 173 -9.04 23.03 5.36
CA VAL A 173 -10.04 22.00 5.00
C VAL A 173 -11.16 21.97 6.05
N ILE A 174 -10.83 22.13 7.32
CA ILE A 174 -11.77 22.29 8.42
C ILE A 174 -11.60 23.66 9.08
N ASP A 175 -12.66 24.15 9.72
CA ASP A 175 -12.72 25.50 10.30
C ASP A 175 -12.34 25.51 11.78
N ALA A 176 -12.51 24.39 12.51
CA ALA A 176 -12.18 24.26 13.92
C ALA A 176 -11.89 22.80 14.35
N ILE A 177 -11.23 22.64 15.49
CA ILE A 177 -11.07 21.36 16.20
C ILE A 177 -11.79 21.47 17.53
N SER A 178 -12.66 20.50 17.82
CA SER A 178 -13.34 20.37 19.10
C SER A 178 -12.36 19.98 20.20
N GLU A 179 -12.41 20.65 21.33
CA GLU A 179 -11.56 20.40 22.48
C GLU A 179 -12.22 19.51 23.54
N ASN A 180 -13.58 19.48 23.55
CA ASN A 180 -14.37 18.79 24.57
C ASN A 180 -15.34 17.78 23.92
N SER A 181 -16.63 18.08 23.99
CA SER A 181 -17.69 17.31 23.34
C SER A 181 -17.95 17.87 21.95
N LEU A 182 -17.70 17.06 20.91
CA LEU A 182 -17.85 17.50 19.52
C LEU A 182 -19.24 18.11 19.23
N ILE A 183 -20.31 17.49 19.73
CA ILE A 183 -21.67 17.97 19.49
C ILE A 183 -21.94 19.27 20.25
N ASP A 184 -21.50 19.40 21.49
CA ASP A 184 -21.73 20.61 22.28
C ASP A 184 -20.90 21.79 21.73
N ASP A 185 -19.62 21.55 21.36
CA ASP A 185 -18.77 22.54 20.70
C ASP A 185 -19.35 22.95 19.33
N ALA A 186 -19.89 22.00 18.55
CA ALA A 186 -20.55 22.26 17.28
C ALA A 186 -21.83 23.10 17.43
N ILE A 187 -22.63 22.84 18.47
CA ILE A 187 -23.81 23.65 18.79
C ILE A 187 -23.39 25.08 19.12
N MET A 188 -22.42 25.25 20.03
CA MET A 188 -21.90 26.58 20.38
C MET A 188 -21.39 27.34 19.16
N PHE A 189 -20.59 26.69 18.34
CA PHE A 189 -20.04 27.27 17.10
C PHE A 189 -21.17 27.69 16.15
N LEU A 190 -22.17 26.86 15.96
CA LEU A 190 -23.26 27.11 15.02
C LEU A 190 -24.19 28.22 15.54
N GLN A 191 -24.43 28.30 16.86
CA GLN A 191 -25.21 29.37 17.49
C GLN A 191 -24.61 30.76 17.25
N GLU A 192 -23.28 30.89 17.20
CA GLU A 192 -22.61 32.14 16.85
C GLU A 192 -22.81 32.56 15.39
N LYS A 193 -23.20 31.62 14.52
CA LYS A 193 -23.42 31.85 13.08
C LYS A 193 -24.89 32.04 12.73
N ILE A 194 -25.81 31.54 13.56
CA ILE A 194 -27.26 31.74 13.38
C ILE A 194 -27.57 33.25 13.36
N GLY A 195 -28.45 33.66 12.46
CA GLY A 195 -28.82 35.06 12.27
C GLY A 195 -27.94 35.85 11.30
N GLN A 196 -26.86 35.25 10.78
CA GLN A 196 -26.13 35.83 9.64
C GLN A 196 -27.00 35.79 8.38
N SER A 197 -26.95 36.83 7.58
CA SER A 197 -27.74 36.93 6.34
C SER A 197 -27.32 35.91 5.28
N GLU A 198 -26.03 35.51 5.29
CA GLU A 198 -25.46 34.56 4.36
C GLU A 198 -24.46 33.61 5.06
N HIS A 199 -24.47 32.35 4.66
CA HIS A 199 -23.50 31.36 5.11
C HIS A 199 -22.57 30.95 3.96
N PRO A 200 -21.26 30.72 4.24
CA PRO A 200 -20.29 30.44 3.20
C PRO A 200 -20.61 29.13 2.49
N LYS A 201 -20.61 29.15 1.16
CA LYS A 201 -20.66 27.93 0.31
C LYS A 201 -19.34 27.80 -0.41
N VAL A 202 -18.70 26.64 -0.31
CA VAL A 202 -17.37 26.41 -0.92
C VAL A 202 -17.43 26.61 -2.44
N ARG A 203 -18.52 26.23 -3.10
CA ARG A 203 -18.71 26.42 -4.55
C ARG A 203 -18.57 27.88 -5.01
N ASN A 204 -18.86 28.85 -4.14
CA ASN A 204 -18.85 30.26 -4.47
C ASN A 204 -17.46 30.91 -4.28
N LYS A 205 -16.50 30.19 -3.68
CA LYS A 205 -15.14 30.68 -3.47
C LYS A 205 -14.34 30.55 -4.77
N SER A 206 -13.73 31.63 -5.21
CA SER A 206 -12.94 31.68 -6.45
C SER A 206 -11.53 32.25 -6.27
N GLU A 207 -11.24 32.87 -5.12
CA GLU A 207 -10.03 33.63 -4.89
C GLU A 207 -8.76 32.80 -5.19
N LYS A 208 -8.67 31.58 -4.61
CA LYS A 208 -7.51 30.69 -4.80
C LYS A 208 -7.39 30.11 -6.21
N LEU A 209 -8.50 30.01 -6.94
CA LEU A 209 -8.49 29.60 -8.35
C LEU A 209 -8.00 30.74 -9.24
N ILE A 210 -8.45 31.97 -8.97
CA ILE A 210 -8.01 33.17 -9.70
C ILE A 210 -6.51 33.39 -9.51
N GLU A 211 -6.00 33.22 -8.26
CA GLU A 211 -4.56 33.30 -7.98
C GLU A 211 -3.76 32.24 -8.76
N ALA A 212 -4.35 31.05 -9.02
CA ALA A 212 -3.71 29.99 -9.77
C ALA A 212 -3.79 30.17 -11.29
N ARG A 213 -4.69 31.03 -11.79
CA ARG A 213 -4.77 31.37 -13.22
C ARG A 213 -3.50 32.08 -13.65
N GLY A 214 -2.80 31.55 -14.63
CA GLY A 214 -1.51 32.09 -15.09
C GLY A 214 -0.29 31.60 -14.29
N ALA A 215 -0.48 30.75 -13.28
CA ALA A 215 0.60 30.02 -12.64
C ALA A 215 0.88 28.72 -13.43
N ASP A 216 1.66 28.80 -14.50
CA ASP A 216 1.92 27.72 -15.46
C ASP A 216 2.51 26.44 -14.83
N ASN A 217 3.04 26.51 -13.60
CA ASN A 217 3.75 25.41 -12.96
C ASN A 217 2.85 24.43 -12.19
N VAL A 218 1.66 24.83 -11.70
CA VAL A 218 0.83 23.99 -10.80
C VAL A 218 0.43 22.68 -11.47
N LEU A 219 -0.09 22.75 -12.69
CA LEU A 219 -0.51 21.56 -13.44
C LEU A 219 0.69 20.75 -13.95
N ALA A 220 1.78 21.43 -14.36
CA ALA A 220 3.01 20.78 -14.78
C ALA A 220 3.66 19.99 -13.62
N GLU A 221 3.73 20.59 -12.43
CA GLU A 221 4.20 19.91 -11.21
C GLU A 221 3.33 18.71 -10.85
N ALA A 222 2.01 18.84 -10.97
CA ALA A 222 1.09 17.74 -10.71
C ALA A 222 1.26 16.60 -11.71
N ARG A 223 1.44 16.89 -13.01
CA ARG A 223 1.73 15.90 -14.05
C ARG A 223 3.07 15.20 -13.79
N ALA A 224 4.10 15.93 -13.40
CA ALA A 224 5.41 15.37 -13.03
C ALA A 224 5.31 14.47 -11.78
N LEU A 225 4.56 14.89 -10.77
CA LEU A 225 4.29 14.10 -9.57
C LEU A 225 3.55 12.80 -9.92
N ALA A 226 2.49 12.88 -10.73
CA ALA A 226 1.72 11.73 -11.17
C ALA A 226 2.57 10.74 -11.97
N SER A 227 3.38 11.23 -12.92
CA SER A 227 4.30 10.39 -13.71
C SER A 227 5.30 9.65 -12.83
N LYS A 228 5.76 10.26 -11.75
CA LYS A 228 6.72 9.68 -10.82
C LYS A 228 6.08 8.69 -9.84
N THR A 229 4.88 8.99 -9.31
CA THR A 229 4.28 8.25 -8.18
C THR A 229 3.13 7.35 -8.60
N ARG A 230 2.54 7.57 -9.78
CA ARG A 230 1.33 6.91 -10.29
C ARG A 230 1.51 6.44 -11.74
N ARG A 231 2.74 6.04 -12.09
CA ARG A 231 3.10 5.63 -13.45
C ARG A 231 2.11 4.60 -14.01
N GLY A 232 1.59 4.86 -15.22
CA GLY A 232 0.66 3.99 -15.93
C GLY A 232 -0.79 4.01 -15.45
N GLN A 233 -1.10 4.73 -14.36
CA GLN A 233 -2.48 4.87 -13.89
C GLN A 233 -3.24 5.93 -14.69
N PHE A 234 -4.52 5.65 -14.98
CA PHE A 234 -5.40 6.53 -15.76
C PHE A 234 -5.99 7.68 -14.92
N ALA A 235 -6.55 7.36 -13.76
CA ALA A 235 -7.27 8.31 -12.91
C ALA A 235 -6.47 9.57 -12.51
N PRO A 236 -5.15 9.55 -12.27
CA PRO A 236 -4.38 10.75 -11.97
C PRO A 236 -4.46 11.83 -13.06
N GLY A 237 -4.46 11.42 -14.33
CA GLY A 237 -4.65 12.34 -15.46
C GLY A 237 -6.01 13.04 -15.41
N GLN A 238 -7.05 12.28 -15.11
CA GLN A 238 -8.42 12.80 -15.02
C GLN A 238 -8.62 13.72 -13.81
N ILE A 239 -7.99 13.41 -12.66
CA ILE A 239 -7.98 14.31 -11.50
C ILE A 239 -7.35 15.67 -11.87
N ILE A 240 -6.22 15.66 -12.58
CA ILE A 240 -5.55 16.88 -13.00
C ILE A 240 -6.45 17.67 -13.98
N ALA A 241 -7.10 16.99 -14.94
CA ALA A 241 -8.01 17.62 -15.88
C ALA A 241 -9.25 18.24 -15.19
N CYS A 242 -9.79 17.59 -14.15
CA CYS A 242 -10.88 18.17 -13.35
C CYS A 242 -10.45 19.45 -12.63
N VAL A 243 -9.25 19.47 -12.04
CA VAL A 243 -8.74 20.67 -11.36
C VAL A 243 -8.38 21.78 -12.35
N GLU A 244 -7.86 21.41 -13.53
CA GLU A 244 -7.66 22.34 -14.64
C GLU A 244 -8.98 23.00 -15.07
N ALA A 245 -10.07 22.21 -15.14
CA ALA A 245 -11.41 22.74 -15.37
C ALA A 245 -11.85 23.71 -14.25
N ALA A 246 -11.63 23.35 -12.97
CA ALA A 246 -11.95 24.24 -11.84
C ALA A 246 -11.21 25.58 -11.90
N ILE A 247 -9.96 25.59 -12.37
CA ILE A 247 -9.15 26.81 -12.53
C ILE A 247 -9.70 27.68 -13.67
N ASN A 248 -10.04 27.07 -14.82
CA ASN A 248 -10.31 27.78 -16.06
C ASN A 248 -11.78 28.17 -16.24
N GLU A 249 -12.71 27.47 -15.60
CA GLU A 249 -14.15 27.72 -15.71
C GLU A 249 -14.63 28.61 -14.56
N ASP A 250 -15.31 29.68 -14.88
CA ASP A 250 -15.92 30.58 -13.88
C ASP A 250 -17.20 29.98 -13.30
N ASP A 251 -17.95 29.24 -14.12
CA ASP A 251 -19.16 28.54 -13.69
C ASP A 251 -18.81 27.21 -13.01
N PHE A 252 -19.16 27.09 -11.74
CA PHE A 252 -18.99 25.86 -10.95
C PHE A 252 -19.67 24.65 -11.58
N ASP A 253 -20.87 24.83 -12.14
CA ASP A 253 -21.67 23.72 -12.68
C ASP A 253 -21.09 23.17 -14.00
N VAL A 254 -20.36 23.99 -14.76
CA VAL A 254 -19.54 23.54 -15.91
C VAL A 254 -18.40 22.65 -15.43
N GLY A 255 -17.71 23.04 -14.36
CA GLY A 255 -16.68 22.21 -13.73
C GLY A 255 -17.22 20.86 -13.22
N MET A 256 -18.39 20.87 -12.58
CA MET A 256 -19.10 19.65 -12.13
C MET A 256 -19.46 18.72 -13.28
N LYS A 257 -19.91 19.28 -14.41
CA LYS A 257 -20.20 18.48 -15.60
C LYS A 257 -18.95 17.77 -16.12
N LYS A 258 -17.83 18.49 -16.23
CA LYS A 258 -16.54 17.89 -16.63
C LYS A 258 -16.05 16.83 -15.64
N GLU A 259 -16.21 17.06 -14.33
CA GLU A 259 -15.91 16.06 -13.31
C GLU A 259 -16.71 14.77 -13.56
N SER A 260 -18.01 14.89 -13.82
CA SER A 260 -18.90 13.75 -14.09
C SER A 260 -18.49 13.00 -15.37
N GLU A 261 -18.13 13.70 -16.42
CA GLU A 261 -17.64 13.10 -17.67
C GLU A 261 -16.35 12.30 -17.43
N TYR A 262 -15.35 12.87 -16.78
CA TYR A 262 -14.10 12.19 -16.45
C TYR A 262 -14.27 11.07 -15.42
N PHE A 263 -15.22 11.20 -14.49
CA PHE A 263 -15.58 10.12 -13.57
C PHE A 263 -16.12 8.90 -14.31
N LEU A 264 -17.00 9.10 -15.29
CA LEU A 264 -17.52 8.02 -16.13
C LEU A 264 -16.41 7.32 -16.92
N GLU A 265 -15.42 8.07 -17.45
CA GLU A 265 -14.26 7.48 -18.10
C GLU A 265 -13.45 6.60 -17.13
N CYS A 266 -13.22 7.05 -15.89
CA CYS A 266 -12.60 6.23 -14.87
C CYS A 266 -13.45 5.00 -14.52
N LEU A 267 -14.77 5.16 -14.44
CA LEU A 267 -15.71 4.10 -14.05
C LEU A 267 -15.71 2.91 -15.02
N ILE A 268 -15.56 3.17 -16.33
CA ILE A 268 -15.50 2.13 -17.37
C ILE A 268 -14.08 1.65 -17.66
N ASN A 269 -13.06 2.29 -17.10
CA ASN A 269 -11.67 1.89 -17.34
C ASN A 269 -11.34 0.59 -16.58
N PRO A 270 -10.72 -0.42 -17.24
CA PRO A 270 -10.38 -1.69 -16.61
C PRO A 270 -9.48 -1.56 -15.37
N GLN A 271 -8.71 -0.50 -15.28
CA GLN A 271 -7.84 -0.25 -14.12
C GLN A 271 -8.64 -0.11 -12.82
N ARG A 272 -9.87 0.39 -12.87
CA ARG A 272 -10.75 0.46 -11.70
C ARG A 272 -10.98 -0.91 -11.09
N GLU A 273 -11.35 -1.90 -11.89
CA GLU A 273 -11.62 -3.27 -11.40
C GLU A 273 -10.37 -3.88 -10.80
N ALA A 274 -9.22 -3.70 -11.45
CA ALA A 274 -7.93 -4.15 -10.96
C ALA A 274 -7.58 -3.53 -9.59
N MET A 275 -7.75 -2.21 -9.44
CA MET A 275 -7.41 -1.52 -8.20
C MET A 275 -8.41 -1.78 -7.07
N ILE A 276 -9.70 -1.97 -7.40
CA ILE A 276 -10.71 -2.44 -6.44
C ILE A 276 -10.41 -3.87 -5.98
N HIS A 277 -10.01 -4.76 -6.90
CA HIS A 277 -9.57 -6.12 -6.54
C HIS A 277 -8.44 -6.09 -5.50
N ILE A 278 -7.42 -5.27 -5.70
CA ILE A 278 -6.31 -5.13 -4.75
C ILE A 278 -6.76 -4.53 -3.42
N PHE A 279 -7.63 -3.53 -3.44
CA PHE A 279 -8.16 -2.92 -2.22
C PHE A 279 -8.90 -3.93 -1.32
N PHE A 280 -9.68 -4.83 -1.90
CA PHE A 280 -10.32 -5.91 -1.15
C PHE A 280 -9.36 -7.07 -0.90
N GLY A 281 -8.46 -7.36 -1.82
CA GLY A 281 -7.45 -8.41 -1.72
C GLY A 281 -6.52 -8.22 -0.52
N GLU A 282 -6.01 -7.02 -0.26
CA GLU A 282 -5.19 -6.73 0.94
C GLU A 282 -5.95 -7.04 2.24
N ARG A 283 -7.27 -6.77 2.27
CA ARG A 283 -8.11 -7.10 3.44
C ARG A 283 -8.39 -8.59 3.56
N ALA A 284 -8.52 -9.28 2.43
CA ALA A 284 -8.72 -10.72 2.41
C ALA A 284 -7.43 -11.46 2.81
N ALA A 285 -6.28 -11.05 2.27
CA ALA A 285 -4.96 -11.63 2.56
C ALA A 285 -4.58 -11.55 4.05
N SER A 286 -5.08 -10.52 4.76
CA SER A 286 -4.87 -10.39 6.21
C SER A 286 -5.67 -11.38 7.06
N LYS A 287 -6.52 -12.22 6.45
CA LYS A 287 -7.33 -13.22 7.14
C LYS A 287 -6.80 -14.61 6.81
N ILE A 288 -6.61 -15.41 7.82
CA ILE A 288 -6.26 -16.82 7.67
C ILE A 288 -7.56 -17.62 7.59
N SER A 289 -7.72 -18.44 6.54
CA SER A 289 -9.03 -19.02 6.20
C SER A 289 -9.53 -20.03 7.24
N ASP A 290 -8.61 -20.78 7.85
CA ASP A 290 -8.86 -21.86 8.80
C ASP A 290 -8.67 -21.45 10.26
N ILE A 291 -8.30 -20.20 10.54
CA ILE A 291 -8.12 -19.70 11.90
C ILE A 291 -9.29 -18.78 12.27
N PRO A 292 -10.04 -19.07 13.35
CA PRO A 292 -11.11 -18.22 13.83
C PRO A 292 -10.62 -16.80 14.17
N LYS A 293 -11.48 -15.80 13.90
CA LYS A 293 -11.15 -14.39 14.19
C LYS A 293 -10.95 -14.13 15.69
N GLU A 294 -11.57 -14.93 16.51
CA GLU A 294 -11.56 -14.87 17.98
C GLU A 294 -10.35 -15.58 18.60
N THR A 295 -9.47 -16.17 17.78
CA THR A 295 -8.23 -16.81 18.26
C THR A 295 -7.44 -15.84 19.12
N PRO A 296 -7.04 -16.24 20.35
CA PRO A 296 -6.27 -15.39 21.24
C PRO A 296 -4.96 -14.93 20.60
N LEU A 297 -4.55 -13.72 20.90
CA LEU A 297 -3.30 -13.16 20.45
C LEU A 297 -2.32 -13.09 21.62
N HIS A 298 -1.06 -13.45 21.40
CA HIS A 298 -0.01 -13.13 22.35
C HIS A 298 0.23 -11.62 22.39
N PRO A 299 0.29 -11.02 23.57
CA PRO A 299 0.66 -9.60 23.69
C PRO A 299 2.14 -9.45 23.33
N ILE A 300 2.44 -8.65 22.30
CA ILE A 300 3.80 -8.32 21.91
C ILE A 300 4.13 -6.91 22.40
N GLN A 301 4.91 -6.83 23.47
CA GLN A 301 5.34 -5.61 24.13
C GLN A 301 6.82 -5.31 23.89
N LYS A 302 7.66 -6.35 23.72
CA LYS A 302 9.10 -6.25 23.47
C LYS A 302 9.54 -7.26 22.43
N ALA A 303 10.43 -6.85 21.52
CA ALA A 303 10.92 -7.68 20.44
C ALA A 303 12.46 -7.84 20.50
N GLY A 304 12.95 -8.92 19.90
CA GLY A 304 14.35 -9.12 19.60
C GLY A 304 14.56 -9.26 18.08
N VAL A 305 15.71 -8.84 17.60
CA VAL A 305 16.16 -9.08 16.21
C VAL A 305 17.59 -9.58 16.27
N VAL A 306 17.85 -10.74 15.66
CA VAL A 306 19.20 -11.32 15.57
C VAL A 306 19.77 -11.03 14.19
N GLY A 307 20.90 -10.32 14.18
CA GLY A 307 21.56 -9.80 12.99
C GLY A 307 21.30 -8.30 12.80
N SER A 308 22.36 -7.51 12.74
CA SER A 308 22.33 -6.05 12.59
C SER A 308 22.49 -5.58 11.13
N GLY A 309 22.45 -6.50 10.17
CA GLY A 309 22.57 -6.22 8.73
C GLY A 309 21.39 -5.43 8.17
N THR A 310 21.38 -5.29 6.82
CA THR A 310 20.33 -4.52 6.11
C THR A 310 18.91 -4.99 6.46
N MET A 311 18.69 -6.32 6.55
CA MET A 311 17.37 -6.85 6.88
C MET A 311 17.04 -6.66 8.36
N GLY A 312 17.92 -7.08 9.25
CA GLY A 312 17.68 -6.95 10.69
C GLY A 312 17.51 -5.51 11.14
N GLY A 313 18.35 -4.59 10.66
CA GLY A 313 18.17 -3.16 10.92
C GLY A 313 16.82 -2.62 10.44
N GLY A 314 16.38 -3.02 9.25
CA GLY A 314 15.07 -2.64 8.70
C GLY A 314 13.89 -3.24 9.48
N ILE A 315 14.03 -4.48 9.98
CA ILE A 315 13.02 -5.15 10.83
C ILE A 315 12.94 -4.45 12.19
N ALA A 316 14.07 -4.13 12.81
CA ALA A 316 14.10 -3.36 14.06
C ALA A 316 13.40 -1.99 13.92
N MET A 317 13.63 -1.29 12.80
CA MET A 317 12.90 -0.06 12.48
C MET A 317 11.38 -0.27 12.39
N ASN A 318 10.90 -1.40 11.86
CA ASN A 318 9.46 -1.70 11.80
C ASN A 318 8.86 -1.88 13.20
N PHE A 319 9.54 -2.58 14.12
CA PHE A 319 9.10 -2.70 15.52
C PHE A 319 9.06 -1.34 16.20
N ALA A 320 10.14 -0.56 16.14
CA ALA A 320 10.23 0.77 16.75
C ALA A 320 9.16 1.74 16.20
N ASN A 321 8.95 1.77 14.87
CA ASN A 321 7.90 2.57 14.23
C ASN A 321 6.47 2.16 14.66
N SER A 322 6.32 0.94 15.16
CA SER A 322 5.06 0.42 15.71
C SER A 322 4.94 0.65 17.22
N GLY A 323 5.91 1.36 17.82
CA GLY A 323 5.96 1.64 19.26
C GLY A 323 6.29 0.41 20.10
N ILE A 324 7.07 -0.54 19.57
CA ILE A 324 7.52 -1.75 20.27
C ILE A 324 9.02 -1.61 20.51
N PRO A 325 9.48 -1.60 21.78
CA PRO A 325 10.89 -1.68 22.11
C PRO A 325 11.54 -2.92 21.50
N VAL A 326 12.74 -2.78 20.96
CA VAL A 326 13.43 -3.85 20.26
C VAL A 326 14.90 -3.91 20.63
N LEU A 327 15.38 -5.11 20.94
CA LEU A 327 16.80 -5.42 21.12
C LEU A 327 17.37 -5.91 19.78
N VAL A 328 18.49 -5.34 19.35
CA VAL A 328 19.23 -5.81 18.16
C VAL A 328 20.48 -6.52 18.65
N LEU A 329 20.51 -7.83 18.43
CA LEU A 329 21.62 -8.70 18.79
C LEU A 329 22.50 -8.96 17.57
N ASP A 330 23.80 -8.81 17.73
CA ASP A 330 24.81 -9.31 16.77
C ASP A 330 25.97 -9.92 17.56
N GLN A 331 26.70 -10.84 16.95
CA GLN A 331 27.85 -11.49 17.59
C GLN A 331 29.12 -10.62 17.58
N ASP A 332 29.18 -9.65 16.66
CA ASP A 332 30.33 -8.77 16.46
C ASP A 332 29.95 -7.32 16.76
N GLU A 333 30.68 -6.72 17.70
CA GLU A 333 30.45 -5.34 18.14
C GLU A 333 30.55 -4.33 16.98
N LYS A 334 31.52 -4.52 16.05
CA LYS A 334 31.69 -3.61 14.90
C LYS A 334 30.53 -3.74 13.91
N ASN A 335 30.02 -4.94 13.73
CA ASN A 335 28.82 -5.14 12.90
C ASN A 335 27.62 -4.46 13.54
N LEU A 336 27.47 -4.61 14.86
CA LEU A 336 26.39 -3.99 15.63
C LEU A 336 26.44 -2.47 15.56
N GLU A 337 27.61 -1.86 15.82
CA GLU A 337 27.83 -0.42 15.68
C GLU A 337 27.51 0.09 14.27
N ARG A 338 28.00 -0.61 13.24
CA ARG A 338 27.69 -0.28 11.84
C ARG A 338 26.19 -0.35 11.56
N GLY A 339 25.53 -1.40 12.03
CA GLY A 339 24.09 -1.61 11.87
C GLY A 339 23.27 -0.49 12.51
N MET A 340 23.59 -0.14 13.76
CA MET A 340 22.97 0.97 14.49
C MET A 340 23.20 2.31 13.77
N GLY A 341 24.41 2.53 13.23
CA GLY A 341 24.73 3.71 12.42
C GLY A 341 23.89 3.81 11.14
N VAL A 342 23.58 2.68 10.48
CA VAL A 342 22.71 2.65 9.30
C VAL A 342 21.27 2.98 9.67
N ILE A 343 20.76 2.47 10.81
CA ILE A 343 19.42 2.80 11.31
C ILE A 343 19.30 4.31 11.57
N ASP A 344 20.27 4.88 12.31
CA ASP A 344 20.29 6.33 12.61
C ASP A 344 20.31 7.17 11.33
N LYS A 345 21.17 6.81 10.36
CA LYS A 345 21.25 7.48 9.06
C LYS A 345 19.93 7.42 8.28
N ASN A 346 19.23 6.28 8.32
CA ASN A 346 17.94 6.14 7.66
C ASN A 346 16.88 7.08 8.26
N TYR A 347 16.81 7.18 9.59
CA TYR A 347 15.92 8.14 10.25
C TYR A 347 16.35 9.58 10.02
N GLN A 348 17.66 9.87 10.03
CA GLN A 348 18.16 11.21 9.73
C GLN A 348 17.75 11.68 8.33
N MET A 349 17.84 10.82 7.31
CA MET A 349 17.33 11.14 5.96
C MET A 349 15.82 11.42 5.94
N MET A 350 15.03 10.80 6.82
CA MET A 350 13.59 11.10 6.92
C MET A 350 13.36 12.49 7.52
N VAL A 351 14.16 12.89 8.50
CA VAL A 351 14.12 14.25 9.09
C VAL A 351 14.51 15.30 8.03
N GLU A 352 15.60 15.11 7.32
CA GLU A 352 16.08 16.02 6.27
C GLU A 352 15.07 16.20 5.13
N ARG A 353 14.31 15.15 4.81
CA ARG A 353 13.24 15.18 3.80
C ARG A 353 11.90 15.70 4.34
N GLY A 354 11.85 16.15 5.59
CA GLY A 354 10.63 16.66 6.23
C GLY A 354 9.52 15.61 6.43
N ARG A 355 9.87 14.32 6.43
CA ARG A 355 8.94 13.19 6.65
C ARG A 355 8.79 12.81 8.12
N MET A 356 9.69 13.31 8.98
CA MET A 356 9.76 13.05 10.41
C MET A 356 10.36 14.28 11.09
N THR A 357 9.96 14.58 12.32
CA THR A 357 10.62 15.60 13.14
C THR A 357 11.82 15.00 13.87
N GLN A 358 12.75 15.84 14.36
CA GLN A 358 13.85 15.36 15.18
C GLN A 358 13.34 14.68 16.46
N GLU A 359 12.35 15.26 17.14
CA GLU A 359 11.71 14.68 18.32
C GLU A 359 11.14 13.26 18.05
N GLN A 360 10.46 13.08 16.89
CA GLN A 360 9.97 11.77 16.48
C GLN A 360 11.11 10.77 16.23
N LYS A 361 12.23 11.22 15.63
CA LYS A 361 13.43 10.40 15.47
C LYS A 361 13.96 9.95 16.85
N ASP A 362 14.11 10.89 17.77
CA ASP A 362 14.67 10.61 19.09
C ASP A 362 13.80 9.60 19.86
N ILE A 363 12.47 9.71 19.75
CA ILE A 363 11.52 8.75 20.35
C ILE A 363 11.71 7.35 19.76
N VAL A 364 11.74 7.19 18.45
CA VAL A 364 11.83 5.85 17.82
C VAL A 364 13.23 5.24 17.99
N MET A 365 14.29 6.06 17.97
CA MET A 365 15.65 5.60 18.26
C MET A 365 15.78 5.15 19.73
N GLY A 366 15.09 5.80 20.66
CA GLY A 366 15.03 5.39 22.06
C GLY A 366 14.36 4.04 22.31
N LEU A 367 13.64 3.50 21.32
CA LEU A 367 13.05 2.16 21.37
C LEU A 367 14.00 1.06 20.87
N ILE A 368 15.15 1.39 20.27
CA ILE A 368 16.08 0.43 19.70
C ILE A 368 17.33 0.37 20.57
N SER A 369 17.65 -0.79 21.12
CA SER A 369 18.82 -1.00 21.97
C SER A 369 19.70 -2.12 21.39
N PRO A 370 21.03 -1.91 21.27
CA PRO A 370 21.97 -2.95 20.86
C PRO A 370 22.30 -3.90 22.01
N THR A 371 22.58 -5.16 21.68
CA THR A 371 23.14 -6.14 22.64
C THR A 371 24.07 -7.14 21.95
N LEU A 372 25.01 -7.71 22.70
CA LEU A 372 25.90 -8.81 22.27
C LEU A 372 25.53 -10.14 22.95
N SER A 373 24.54 -10.14 23.85
CA SER A 373 24.19 -11.30 24.67
C SER A 373 22.78 -11.81 24.39
N TYR A 374 22.65 -13.14 24.27
CA TYR A 374 21.35 -13.81 24.18
C TYR A 374 20.55 -13.70 25.49
N GLU A 375 21.20 -13.62 26.66
CA GLU A 375 20.53 -13.49 27.95
C GLU A 375 19.67 -12.23 28.04
N ASP A 376 20.01 -11.15 27.32
CA ASP A 376 19.22 -9.92 27.29
C ASP A 376 17.86 -10.12 26.56
N LEU A 377 17.71 -11.21 25.83
CA LEU A 377 16.45 -11.58 25.15
C LEU A 377 15.48 -12.36 26.05
N ALA A 378 15.79 -12.57 27.33
CA ALA A 378 14.99 -13.42 28.22
C ALA A 378 13.54 -12.95 28.40
N ASP A 379 13.26 -11.65 28.27
CA ASP A 379 11.94 -11.05 28.47
C ASP A 379 11.25 -10.57 27.18
N VAL A 380 11.76 -10.95 26.01
CA VAL A 380 11.11 -10.60 24.74
C VAL A 380 9.93 -11.52 24.42
N ASP A 381 8.94 -11.00 23.72
CA ASP A 381 7.73 -11.73 23.32
C ASP A 381 7.85 -12.34 21.92
N ILE A 382 8.74 -11.79 21.10
CA ILE A 382 9.02 -12.25 19.75
C ILE A 382 10.48 -11.98 19.39
N VAL A 383 11.14 -12.93 18.73
CA VAL A 383 12.46 -12.72 18.11
C VAL A 383 12.38 -12.98 16.61
N VAL A 384 12.94 -12.10 15.80
CA VAL A 384 13.11 -12.31 14.37
C VAL A 384 14.58 -12.49 14.05
N GLU A 385 14.96 -13.67 13.58
CA GLU A 385 16.29 -13.98 13.09
C GLU A 385 16.45 -13.50 11.66
N ALA A 386 17.51 -12.74 11.37
CA ALA A 386 17.83 -12.13 10.08
C ALA A 386 19.34 -12.19 9.75
N VAL A 387 19.93 -13.37 9.94
CA VAL A 387 21.36 -13.64 9.62
C VAL A 387 21.52 -14.25 8.22
N TYR A 388 22.72 -14.71 7.88
CA TYR A 388 23.00 -15.35 6.60
C TYR A 388 22.11 -16.56 6.33
N GLU A 389 21.77 -16.78 5.04
CA GLU A 389 20.89 -17.84 4.57
C GLU A 389 21.62 -19.18 4.56
N ASN A 390 21.77 -19.79 5.74
CA ASN A 390 22.37 -21.11 5.96
C ASN A 390 21.58 -21.84 7.04
N LEU A 391 21.11 -23.06 6.72
CA LEU A 391 20.21 -23.82 7.58
C LEU A 391 20.87 -24.19 8.92
N GLU A 392 22.12 -24.67 8.90
CA GLU A 392 22.85 -25.08 10.10
C GLU A 392 23.03 -23.89 11.05
N LEU A 393 23.46 -22.73 10.52
CA LEU A 393 23.60 -21.51 11.31
C LEU A 393 22.26 -21.07 11.93
N LYS A 394 21.18 -21.11 11.16
CA LYS A 394 19.85 -20.76 11.69
C LYS A 394 19.40 -21.73 12.76
N GLN A 395 19.66 -23.03 12.60
CA GLN A 395 19.37 -24.04 13.63
C GLN A 395 20.19 -23.82 14.92
N GLU A 396 21.46 -23.43 14.83
CA GLU A 396 22.29 -23.07 16.00
C GLU A 396 21.70 -21.87 16.75
N ILE A 397 21.31 -20.83 16.01
CA ILE A 397 20.68 -19.63 16.58
C ILE A 397 19.35 -19.99 17.23
N PHE A 398 18.53 -20.82 16.59
CA PHE A 398 17.22 -21.20 17.15
C PHE A 398 17.35 -22.04 18.42
N ARG A 399 18.38 -22.90 18.56
CA ARG A 399 18.69 -23.57 19.85
C ARG A 399 19.03 -22.54 20.93
N SER A 400 19.91 -21.57 20.60
CA SER A 400 20.29 -20.51 21.54
C SER A 400 19.10 -19.63 21.95
N LEU A 401 18.22 -19.31 21.01
CA LEU A 401 16.99 -18.55 21.27
C LEU A 401 15.99 -19.33 22.11
N ASP A 402 15.86 -20.63 21.86
CA ASP A 402 14.96 -21.52 22.61
C ASP A 402 15.39 -21.63 24.08
N GLU A 403 16.70 -21.61 24.34
CA GLU A 403 17.26 -21.61 25.71
C GLU A 403 17.17 -20.24 26.39
N ALA A 404 17.42 -19.16 25.65
CA ALA A 404 17.58 -17.82 26.23
C ALA A 404 16.27 -17.08 26.45
N THR A 405 15.23 -17.33 25.63
CA THR A 405 13.96 -16.60 25.69
C THR A 405 12.92 -17.31 26.56
N ASN A 406 11.91 -16.56 27.03
CA ASN A 406 10.81 -17.16 27.79
C ASN A 406 10.02 -18.16 26.92
N GLU A 407 9.38 -19.14 27.55
CA GLU A 407 8.67 -20.24 26.89
C GLU A 407 7.51 -19.80 25.97
N ASN A 408 6.99 -18.57 26.14
CA ASN A 408 5.91 -18.03 25.34
C ASN A 408 6.39 -17.19 24.16
N ALA A 409 7.68 -16.91 24.07
CA ALA A 409 8.24 -16.10 23.00
C ALA A 409 8.09 -16.80 21.64
N ILE A 410 7.63 -16.04 20.64
CA ILE A 410 7.57 -16.49 19.24
C ILE A 410 8.98 -16.37 18.64
N LEU A 411 9.42 -17.42 17.97
CA LEU A 411 10.70 -17.47 17.26
C LEU A 411 10.43 -17.44 15.76
N ALA A 412 10.84 -16.36 15.11
CA ALA A 412 10.57 -16.13 13.69
C ALA A 412 11.87 -16.12 12.88
N SER A 413 11.91 -16.75 11.72
CA SER A 413 13.03 -16.65 10.78
C SER A 413 12.68 -15.76 9.60
N ASN A 414 13.58 -14.83 9.24
CA ASN A 414 13.48 -14.04 8.02
C ASN A 414 14.16 -14.77 6.83
N THR A 415 14.10 -16.08 6.78
CA THR A 415 14.59 -16.83 5.62
C THR A 415 13.78 -16.48 4.37
N SER A 416 14.42 -16.54 3.21
CA SER A 416 13.79 -16.31 1.90
C SER A 416 13.31 -17.60 1.21
N GLY A 417 13.55 -18.78 1.80
CA GLY A 417 13.16 -20.03 1.17
C GLY A 417 13.66 -21.32 1.85
N LEU A 418 14.36 -21.21 2.99
CA LEU A 418 14.72 -22.38 3.77
C LEU A 418 13.51 -22.98 4.47
N ASP A 419 13.58 -24.27 4.72
CA ASP A 419 12.54 -25.07 5.35
C ASP A 419 12.34 -24.65 6.83
N ILE A 420 11.16 -24.07 7.11
CA ILE A 420 10.77 -23.62 8.46
C ILE A 420 10.64 -24.78 9.43
N ASP A 421 10.19 -25.94 8.95
CA ASP A 421 10.03 -27.14 9.81
C ASP A 421 11.40 -27.69 10.22
N ALA A 422 12.39 -27.65 9.30
CA ALA A 422 13.77 -28.01 9.62
C ALA A 422 14.38 -27.03 10.66
N ILE A 423 14.02 -25.75 10.62
CA ILE A 423 14.44 -24.77 11.64
C ILE A 423 13.71 -25.02 12.96
N ALA A 424 12.41 -25.28 12.93
CA ALA A 424 11.59 -25.52 14.11
C ALA A 424 11.99 -26.81 14.86
N SER A 425 12.43 -27.83 14.13
CA SER A 425 12.76 -29.18 14.66
C SER A 425 13.87 -29.17 15.72
N VAL A 426 14.65 -28.13 15.83
CA VAL A 426 15.73 -28.00 16.83
C VAL A 426 15.32 -27.26 18.10
N THR A 427 14.08 -26.83 18.19
CA THR A 427 13.50 -26.15 19.35
C THR A 427 12.58 -27.08 20.16
N ASN A 428 12.32 -26.76 21.42
CA ASN A 428 11.38 -27.48 22.29
C ASN A 428 9.93 -26.98 22.13
N ARG A 429 9.69 -25.97 21.26
CA ARG A 429 8.39 -25.33 21.04
C ARG A 429 8.15 -25.03 19.55
N PRO A 430 8.13 -26.05 18.69
CA PRO A 430 7.93 -25.85 17.25
C PRO A 430 6.61 -25.11 16.93
N GLU A 431 5.60 -25.18 17.81
CA GLU A 431 4.33 -24.46 17.66
C GLU A 431 4.47 -22.93 17.80
N LYS A 432 5.60 -22.44 18.34
CA LYS A 432 5.96 -21.01 18.41
C LYS A 432 6.90 -20.56 17.30
N VAL A 433 7.26 -21.46 16.38
CA VAL A 433 8.16 -21.14 15.26
C VAL A 433 7.36 -20.81 14.01
N VAL A 434 7.80 -19.75 13.29
CA VAL A 434 7.13 -19.24 12.09
C VAL A 434 8.15 -18.56 11.16
N GLY A 435 7.90 -18.59 9.85
CA GLY A 435 8.64 -17.76 8.92
C GLY A 435 8.06 -16.35 8.83
N THR A 436 8.93 -15.33 8.76
CA THR A 436 8.55 -13.94 8.55
C THR A 436 9.46 -13.35 7.48
N HIS A 437 9.13 -13.66 6.23
CA HIS A 437 9.92 -13.20 5.08
C HIS A 437 9.61 -11.73 4.76
N PHE A 438 10.44 -10.84 5.29
CA PHE A 438 10.44 -9.41 4.94
C PHE A 438 11.21 -9.17 3.65
N PHE A 439 10.79 -8.20 2.87
CA PHE A 439 11.43 -7.83 1.61
C PHE A 439 12.38 -6.65 1.78
N SER A 440 13.49 -6.68 1.06
CA SER A 440 14.57 -5.67 1.17
C SER A 440 14.24 -4.39 0.39
N PRO A 441 14.40 -3.20 0.99
CA PRO A 441 14.70 -2.91 2.41
C PRO A 441 13.46 -3.09 3.30
N ALA A 442 13.59 -3.80 4.42
CA ALA A 442 12.45 -4.20 5.25
C ALA A 442 11.63 -3.02 5.81
N ASN A 443 12.27 -1.89 6.09
CA ASN A 443 11.61 -0.66 6.56
C ASN A 443 10.82 0.09 5.48
N ILE A 444 10.99 -0.27 4.19
CA ILE A 444 10.34 0.39 3.05
C ILE A 444 9.32 -0.51 2.38
N MET A 445 9.70 -1.75 2.09
CA MET A 445 8.86 -2.71 1.37
C MET A 445 7.65 -3.10 2.21
N ARG A 446 6.48 -3.11 1.56
CA ARG A 446 5.21 -3.37 2.26
C ARG A 446 4.92 -4.84 2.48
N LEU A 447 5.45 -5.71 1.62
CA LEU A 447 5.16 -7.15 1.70
C LEU A 447 5.79 -7.79 2.95
N LEU A 448 5.02 -8.69 3.55
CA LEU A 448 5.45 -9.65 4.56
C LEU A 448 4.79 -11.00 4.27
N GLU A 449 5.56 -12.00 3.86
CA GLU A 449 5.07 -13.37 3.80
C GLU A 449 5.22 -14.01 5.18
N VAL A 450 4.10 -14.45 5.75
CA VAL A 450 4.05 -15.18 7.02
C VAL A 450 3.97 -16.66 6.69
N VAL A 451 5.05 -17.40 6.91
CA VAL A 451 5.20 -18.78 6.49
C VAL A 451 4.83 -19.71 7.62
N ARG A 452 3.76 -20.47 7.42
CA ARG A 452 3.25 -21.44 8.38
C ARG A 452 4.03 -22.74 8.26
N GLY A 453 4.78 -23.11 9.30
CA GLY A 453 5.34 -24.46 9.46
C GLY A 453 4.25 -25.46 9.85
N GLN A 454 4.58 -26.75 9.75
CA GLN A 454 3.65 -27.84 10.04
C GLN A 454 3.07 -27.77 11.46
N ASP A 455 3.91 -27.41 12.42
CA ASP A 455 3.53 -27.36 13.84
C ASP A 455 3.16 -25.93 14.32
N SER A 456 3.32 -24.89 13.48
CA SER A 456 2.99 -23.51 13.87
C SER A 456 1.55 -23.39 14.35
N SER A 457 1.33 -22.95 15.60
CA SER A 457 -0.02 -22.86 16.19
C SER A 457 -0.84 -21.73 15.59
N ASP A 458 -2.15 -21.87 15.65
CA ASP A 458 -3.10 -20.83 15.21
C ASP A 458 -2.88 -19.49 15.93
N GLU A 459 -2.56 -19.56 17.22
CA GLU A 459 -2.27 -18.40 18.06
C GLU A 459 -0.98 -17.67 17.60
N THR A 460 0.08 -18.43 17.26
CA THR A 460 1.32 -17.89 16.70
C THR A 460 1.06 -17.20 15.36
N MET A 461 0.35 -17.88 14.45
CA MET A 461 0.00 -17.33 13.15
C MET A 461 -0.86 -16.06 13.26
N ALA A 462 -1.92 -16.09 14.06
CA ALA A 462 -2.79 -14.93 14.27
C ALA A 462 -2.04 -13.74 14.88
N THR A 463 -1.14 -14.00 15.83
CA THR A 463 -0.31 -12.98 16.47
C THR A 463 0.63 -12.32 15.47
N VAL A 464 1.37 -13.09 14.66
CA VAL A 464 2.31 -12.54 13.68
C VAL A 464 1.59 -11.76 12.58
N MET A 465 0.43 -12.23 12.11
CA MET A 465 -0.41 -11.47 11.18
C MET A 465 -0.89 -10.14 11.80
N SER A 466 -1.25 -10.14 13.08
CA SER A 466 -1.61 -8.92 13.81
C SER A 466 -0.45 -7.93 13.93
N ILE A 467 0.77 -8.42 14.20
CA ILE A 467 1.99 -7.60 14.22
C ILE A 467 2.29 -7.02 12.84
N GLY A 468 2.21 -7.83 11.77
CA GLY A 468 2.35 -7.34 10.40
C GLY A 468 1.39 -6.17 10.09
N LYS A 469 0.14 -6.29 10.51
CA LYS A 469 -0.85 -5.20 10.40
C LYS A 469 -0.45 -3.96 11.21
N ARG A 470 0.03 -4.13 12.45
CA ARG A 470 0.53 -3.03 13.30
C ARG A 470 1.73 -2.32 12.63
N MET A 471 2.59 -3.07 11.95
CA MET A 471 3.70 -2.56 11.13
C MET A 471 3.27 -1.96 9.79
N LYS A 472 1.97 -1.95 9.47
CA LYS A 472 1.40 -1.50 8.19
C LYS A 472 1.91 -2.30 6.98
N LYS A 473 2.22 -3.57 7.17
CA LYS A 473 2.58 -4.49 6.10
C LYS A 473 1.35 -5.03 5.38
N ALA A 474 1.52 -5.37 4.13
CA ALA A 474 0.63 -6.25 3.38
C ALA A 474 1.05 -7.70 3.68
N SER A 475 0.47 -8.27 4.74
CA SER A 475 0.82 -9.62 5.19
C SER A 475 0.03 -10.65 4.42
N VAL A 476 0.71 -11.69 3.93
CA VAL A 476 0.13 -12.82 3.21
C VAL A 476 0.62 -14.11 3.85
N VAL A 477 -0.27 -15.08 4.05
CA VAL A 477 0.10 -16.41 4.57
C VAL A 477 0.56 -17.30 3.43
N SER A 478 1.70 -17.95 3.62
CA SER A 478 2.21 -19.03 2.79
C SER A 478 2.37 -20.29 3.62
N LEU A 479 2.14 -21.47 3.03
CA LEU A 479 2.67 -22.70 3.62
C LEU A 479 4.18 -22.80 3.39
N ASN A 480 4.83 -23.65 4.18
CA ASN A 480 6.25 -23.96 4.09
C ASN A 480 6.54 -24.75 2.81
N ALA A 481 7.04 -24.07 1.79
CA ALA A 481 7.41 -24.63 0.49
C ALA A 481 8.64 -23.90 -0.05
N PRO A 482 9.48 -24.52 -0.89
CA PRO A 482 10.69 -23.90 -1.43
C PRO A 482 10.40 -22.59 -2.17
N GLY A 483 10.95 -21.47 -1.65
CA GLY A 483 10.73 -20.13 -2.22
C GLY A 483 9.37 -19.50 -1.89
N PHE A 484 8.56 -20.16 -1.04
CA PHE A 484 7.23 -19.72 -0.59
C PHE A 484 6.31 -19.36 -1.78
N ILE A 485 5.65 -18.21 -1.76
CA ILE A 485 4.85 -17.74 -2.90
C ILE A 485 5.71 -16.91 -3.84
N GLY A 486 6.32 -15.85 -3.33
CA GLY A 486 6.91 -14.82 -4.16
C GLY A 486 8.15 -15.26 -4.92
N ASN A 487 9.13 -15.84 -4.25
CA ASN A 487 10.36 -16.31 -4.89
C ASN A 487 10.10 -17.51 -5.80
N ARG A 488 9.17 -18.39 -5.45
CA ARG A 488 8.80 -19.52 -6.30
C ARG A 488 8.26 -19.05 -7.65
N MET A 489 7.34 -18.08 -7.66
CA MET A 489 6.86 -17.47 -8.90
C MET A 489 7.97 -16.71 -9.64
N LEU A 490 8.88 -16.05 -8.92
CA LEU A 490 10.01 -15.32 -9.50
C LEU A 490 10.95 -16.24 -10.28
N TYR A 491 11.13 -17.49 -9.85
CA TYR A 491 12.00 -18.44 -10.55
C TYR A 491 11.52 -18.69 -11.99
N GLY A 492 10.22 -18.89 -12.21
CA GLY A 492 9.66 -19.05 -13.55
C GLY A 492 9.84 -17.80 -14.42
N TYR A 493 9.59 -16.63 -13.85
CA TYR A 493 9.78 -15.34 -14.51
C TYR A 493 11.23 -15.10 -14.94
N THR A 494 12.19 -15.30 -14.05
CA THR A 494 13.61 -15.11 -14.35
C THR A 494 14.16 -16.20 -15.26
N TYR A 495 13.63 -17.43 -15.19
CA TYR A 495 13.93 -18.49 -16.13
C TYR A 495 13.59 -18.05 -17.56
N GLN A 496 12.37 -17.57 -17.80
CA GLN A 496 11.97 -17.12 -19.13
C GLN A 496 12.78 -15.92 -19.62
N ALA A 497 13.10 -14.96 -18.76
CA ALA A 497 13.94 -13.83 -19.10
C ALA A 497 15.34 -14.28 -19.57
N ASN A 498 15.97 -15.22 -18.86
CA ASN A 498 17.28 -15.76 -19.25
C ASN A 498 17.21 -16.62 -20.53
N MET A 499 16.15 -17.40 -20.74
CA MET A 499 15.94 -18.13 -21.98
C MET A 499 15.79 -17.20 -23.17
N LEU A 500 14.99 -16.12 -23.05
CA LEU A 500 14.85 -15.09 -24.08
C LEU A 500 16.19 -14.42 -24.42
N LEU A 501 17.05 -14.18 -23.42
CA LEU A 501 18.40 -13.65 -23.63
C LEU A 501 19.27 -14.62 -24.43
N LEU A 502 19.23 -15.92 -24.11
CA LEU A 502 19.94 -16.95 -24.87
C LEU A 502 19.38 -17.11 -26.29
N GLU A 503 18.08 -16.98 -26.48
CA GLU A 503 17.40 -17.09 -27.76
C GLU A 503 17.58 -15.86 -28.68
N GLY A 504 18.19 -14.76 -28.20
CA GLY A 504 18.56 -13.64 -29.08
C GLY A 504 18.16 -12.25 -28.63
N ALA A 505 17.24 -12.09 -27.67
CA ALA A 505 16.93 -10.78 -27.11
C ALA A 505 18.15 -10.20 -26.33
N LEU A 506 18.14 -8.91 -26.08
CA LEU A 506 19.13 -8.23 -25.27
C LEU A 506 18.55 -7.82 -23.90
N PRO A 507 19.37 -7.67 -22.85
CA PRO A 507 18.90 -7.28 -21.51
C PRO A 507 18.02 -6.02 -21.53
N ASN A 508 18.44 -4.99 -22.26
CA ASN A 508 17.71 -3.73 -22.38
C ASN A 508 16.39 -3.87 -23.13
N GLN A 509 16.28 -4.77 -24.11
CA GLN A 509 15.03 -5.04 -24.79
C GLN A 509 14.03 -5.71 -23.83
N ILE A 510 14.46 -6.75 -23.12
CA ILE A 510 13.63 -7.50 -22.17
C ILE A 510 13.15 -6.60 -21.04
N ASP A 511 14.08 -5.86 -20.44
CA ASP A 511 13.76 -4.93 -19.35
C ASP A 511 12.78 -3.83 -19.80
N ASN A 512 13.01 -3.23 -20.97
CA ASN A 512 12.15 -2.17 -21.48
C ASN A 512 10.75 -2.69 -21.86
N ALA A 513 10.63 -3.90 -22.44
CA ALA A 513 9.34 -4.51 -22.74
C ALA A 513 8.51 -4.72 -21.47
N LEU A 514 9.12 -5.27 -20.42
CA LEU A 514 8.45 -5.52 -19.13
C LEU A 514 8.14 -4.22 -18.36
N GLU A 515 9.03 -3.22 -18.41
CA GLU A 515 8.76 -1.90 -17.84
C GLU A 515 7.67 -1.14 -18.61
N SER A 516 7.55 -1.35 -19.92
CA SER A 516 6.45 -0.80 -20.72
C SER A 516 5.12 -1.50 -20.42
N PHE A 517 5.15 -2.79 -20.09
CA PHE A 517 3.99 -3.51 -19.53
C PHE A 517 3.55 -2.91 -18.20
N GLY A 518 4.46 -2.32 -17.43
CA GLY A 518 4.21 -1.62 -16.16
C GLY A 518 5.00 -2.13 -14.97
N MET A 519 5.86 -3.16 -15.14
CA MET A 519 6.74 -3.60 -14.06
C MET A 519 7.60 -2.43 -13.57
N SER A 520 7.85 -2.37 -12.27
CA SER A 520 8.64 -1.28 -11.67
C SER A 520 10.09 -1.28 -12.17
N MET A 521 10.62 -2.45 -12.48
CA MET A 521 11.99 -2.69 -12.93
C MET A 521 12.04 -3.99 -13.74
N GLY A 522 12.85 -4.02 -14.79
CA GLY A 522 13.09 -5.23 -15.56
C GLY A 522 13.98 -6.24 -14.81
N PRO A 523 13.96 -7.53 -15.21
CA PRO A 523 14.63 -8.61 -14.48
C PRO A 523 16.15 -8.44 -14.40
N PHE A 524 16.80 -7.97 -15.46
CA PHE A 524 18.26 -7.84 -15.47
C PHE A 524 18.75 -6.63 -14.65
N ARG A 525 17.98 -5.53 -14.64
CA ARG A 525 18.22 -4.41 -13.71
C ARG A 525 18.02 -4.84 -12.27
N MET A 526 17.03 -5.68 -11.99
CA MET A 526 16.78 -6.24 -10.66
C MET A 526 17.93 -7.15 -10.23
N MET A 527 18.42 -8.05 -11.10
CA MET A 527 19.56 -8.91 -10.81
C MET A 527 20.81 -8.10 -10.50
N ASP A 528 21.10 -7.06 -11.28
CA ASP A 528 22.23 -6.16 -11.03
C ASP A 528 22.10 -5.38 -9.71
N LEU A 529 20.88 -5.02 -9.32
CA LEU A 529 20.61 -4.35 -8.04
C LEU A 529 20.85 -5.26 -6.84
N VAL A 530 20.40 -6.51 -6.92
CA VAL A 530 20.57 -7.53 -5.88
C VAL A 530 22.05 -7.95 -5.77
N GLY A 531 22.71 -8.10 -6.91
CA GLY A 531 24.08 -8.57 -7.04
C GLY A 531 24.17 -10.03 -7.51
N LEU A 532 24.83 -10.22 -8.65
CA LEU A 532 24.96 -11.52 -9.32
C LEU A 532 25.80 -12.52 -8.52
N ASP A 533 26.75 -12.03 -7.73
CA ASP A 533 27.70 -12.84 -6.98
C ASP A 533 27.08 -13.64 -5.82
N LEU A 534 25.88 -13.27 -5.34
CA LEU A 534 25.24 -14.01 -4.24
C LEU A 534 24.97 -15.46 -4.63
N GLY A 535 24.29 -15.70 -5.74
CA GLY A 535 24.03 -17.03 -6.27
C GLY A 535 25.28 -17.75 -6.75
N TRP A 536 26.18 -17.03 -7.43
CA TRP A 536 27.44 -17.56 -7.92
C TRP A 536 28.34 -18.07 -6.78
N ARG A 537 28.52 -17.29 -5.70
CA ARG A 537 29.31 -17.72 -4.52
C ARG A 537 28.68 -18.93 -3.83
N ALA A 538 27.35 -18.95 -3.69
CA ALA A 538 26.64 -20.08 -3.09
C ALA A 538 26.87 -21.37 -3.90
N ARG A 539 26.79 -21.32 -5.25
CA ARG A 539 27.09 -22.48 -6.10
C ARG A 539 28.54 -22.91 -6.01
N LYS A 540 29.47 -21.98 -6.02
CA LYS A 540 30.91 -22.30 -5.88
C LYS A 540 31.25 -22.94 -4.53
N LEU A 541 30.74 -22.40 -3.44
CA LEU A 541 30.97 -22.95 -2.09
C LEU A 541 30.34 -24.35 -1.94
N GLY A 542 29.15 -24.55 -2.49
CA GLY A 542 28.44 -25.83 -2.46
C GLY A 542 28.92 -26.83 -3.52
N ASN A 543 29.86 -26.46 -4.39
CA ASN A 543 30.29 -27.23 -5.56
C ASN A 543 29.09 -27.76 -6.39
N LEU A 544 28.08 -26.88 -6.58
CA LEU A 544 26.84 -27.20 -7.28
C LEU A 544 26.98 -26.98 -8.78
N GLU A 545 26.30 -27.80 -9.57
CA GLU A 545 26.18 -27.59 -11.01
C GLU A 545 25.45 -26.27 -11.31
N THR A 546 25.96 -25.49 -12.27
CA THR A 546 25.30 -24.25 -12.69
C THR A 546 24.16 -24.54 -13.67
N PRO A 547 22.89 -24.27 -13.30
CA PRO A 547 21.78 -24.38 -14.22
C PRO A 547 21.99 -23.51 -15.47
N LEU A 548 21.43 -23.91 -16.62
CA LEU A 548 21.59 -23.21 -17.89
C LEU A 548 21.29 -21.71 -17.77
N THR A 549 20.19 -21.36 -17.09
CA THR A 549 19.75 -19.97 -16.90
C THR A 549 20.64 -19.12 -16.01
N ASN A 550 21.54 -19.75 -15.24
CA ASN A 550 22.51 -19.06 -14.40
C ASN A 550 23.89 -18.96 -15.04
N LYS A 551 24.14 -19.68 -16.15
CA LYS A 551 25.45 -19.70 -16.82
C LYS A 551 25.91 -18.30 -17.24
N ILE A 552 25.00 -17.44 -17.70
CA ILE A 552 25.32 -16.06 -18.08
C ILE A 552 25.76 -15.24 -16.86
N ALA A 553 24.97 -15.29 -15.78
CA ALA A 553 25.30 -14.57 -14.55
C ALA A 553 26.63 -15.05 -13.94
N ASP A 554 26.89 -16.36 -13.97
CA ASP A 554 28.14 -16.95 -13.49
C ASP A 554 29.34 -16.51 -14.38
N ALA A 555 29.18 -16.52 -15.71
CA ALA A 555 30.21 -16.06 -16.65
C ALA A 555 30.50 -14.55 -16.48
N LEU A 556 29.49 -13.73 -16.19
CA LEU A 556 29.69 -12.32 -15.84
C LEU A 556 30.47 -12.18 -14.53
N CYS A 557 30.15 -12.97 -13.51
CA CYS A 557 30.86 -12.96 -12.24
C CYS A 557 32.33 -13.39 -12.36
N GLU A 558 32.66 -14.35 -13.26
CA GLU A 558 34.03 -14.73 -13.57
C GLU A 558 34.85 -13.55 -14.17
N GLN A 559 34.19 -12.54 -14.72
CA GLN A 559 34.78 -11.31 -15.24
C GLN A 559 34.67 -10.13 -14.25
N ASP A 560 34.45 -10.41 -12.95
CA ASP A 560 34.28 -9.39 -11.90
C ASP A 560 33.10 -8.43 -12.19
N ARG A 561 32.01 -8.91 -12.82
CA ARG A 561 30.80 -8.16 -13.10
C ARG A 561 29.70 -8.60 -12.13
N PHE A 562 29.59 -7.89 -10.99
CA PHE A 562 28.71 -8.28 -9.87
C PHE A 562 27.41 -7.45 -9.78
N GLY A 563 27.18 -6.54 -10.71
CA GLY A 563 26.03 -5.64 -10.72
C GLY A 563 26.36 -4.22 -10.24
N GLN A 564 25.37 -3.53 -9.70
CA GLN A 564 25.51 -2.12 -9.28
C GLN A 564 26.59 -1.90 -8.22
N LYS A 565 26.86 -2.88 -7.37
CA LYS A 565 27.82 -2.73 -6.26
C LYS A 565 29.26 -2.52 -6.70
N ASN A 566 29.64 -2.98 -7.88
CA ASN A 566 30.95 -2.70 -8.48
C ASN A 566 30.83 -2.06 -9.86
N SER A 567 29.66 -1.44 -10.15
CA SER A 567 29.37 -0.67 -11.36
C SER A 567 29.35 -1.48 -12.68
N LYS A 568 29.36 -2.80 -12.63
CA LYS A 568 29.36 -3.70 -13.79
C LYS A 568 28.56 -4.96 -13.52
N GLY A 569 27.61 -5.27 -14.39
CA GLY A 569 26.79 -6.47 -14.36
C GLY A 569 26.29 -6.80 -15.75
N PHE A 570 25.01 -7.06 -15.92
CA PHE A 570 24.34 -7.07 -17.23
C PHE A 570 24.44 -5.71 -17.91
N TYR A 571 24.53 -4.65 -17.10
CA TYR A 571 24.72 -3.27 -17.52
C TYR A 571 26.03 -2.69 -16.97
N ASN A 572 26.44 -1.56 -17.53
CA ASN A 572 27.47 -0.71 -16.97
C ASN A 572 26.80 0.47 -16.22
N TYR A 573 27.42 0.93 -15.13
CA TYR A 573 26.94 2.05 -14.32
C TYR A 573 28.02 3.10 -14.19
N SER A 574 27.66 4.36 -14.41
CA SER A 574 28.57 5.49 -14.16
C SER A 574 28.70 5.72 -12.65
N GLU A 575 29.84 6.24 -12.23
CA GLU A 575 30.13 6.54 -10.83
C GLU A 575 29.03 7.45 -10.23
N GLY A 576 28.49 7.04 -9.09
CA GLY A 576 27.40 7.77 -8.40
C GLY A 576 26.01 7.66 -9.06
N SER A 577 25.88 6.97 -10.20
CA SER A 577 24.61 6.78 -10.91
C SER A 577 24.10 5.35 -10.80
N ARG A 578 22.78 5.20 -10.65
CA ARG A 578 22.09 3.91 -10.76
C ARG A 578 21.44 3.70 -12.12
N ALA A 579 21.62 4.64 -13.06
CA ALA A 579 21.11 4.51 -14.40
C ALA A 579 21.90 3.46 -15.19
N PRO A 580 21.24 2.43 -15.75
CA PRO A 580 21.92 1.39 -16.51
C PRO A 580 22.32 1.91 -17.88
N ASN A 581 23.56 1.61 -18.29
CA ASN A 581 24.04 1.80 -19.66
C ASN A 581 24.21 0.42 -20.31
N PRO A 582 23.84 0.22 -21.58
CA PRO A 582 24.09 -1.04 -22.29
C PRO A 582 25.56 -1.48 -22.20
N ALA A 583 25.77 -2.78 -22.10
CA ALA A 583 27.09 -3.41 -22.04
C ALA A 583 27.30 -4.34 -23.26
N PRO A 584 27.56 -3.80 -24.47
CA PRO A 584 27.66 -4.61 -25.67
C PRO A 584 28.81 -5.63 -25.62
N GLU A 585 29.82 -5.39 -24.79
CA GLU A 585 30.91 -6.33 -24.55
C GLU A 585 30.45 -7.67 -23.94
N ASN A 586 29.24 -7.75 -23.37
CA ASN A 586 28.68 -8.98 -22.83
C ASN A 586 28.05 -9.87 -23.93
N GLU A 587 27.78 -9.35 -25.12
CA GLU A 587 27.03 -10.07 -26.16
C GLU A 587 27.76 -11.34 -26.64
N ASP A 588 29.08 -11.33 -26.65
CA ASP A 588 29.87 -12.51 -27.05
C ASP A 588 29.68 -13.66 -26.03
N ILE A 589 29.56 -13.34 -24.73
CA ILE A 589 29.25 -14.32 -23.67
C ILE A 589 27.87 -14.96 -23.95
N TYR A 590 26.88 -14.15 -24.29
CA TYR A 590 25.52 -14.64 -24.57
C TYR A 590 25.50 -15.58 -25.78
N LYS A 591 26.21 -15.22 -26.86
CA LYS A 591 26.35 -16.02 -28.08
C LYS A 591 27.06 -17.34 -27.80
N GLU A 592 28.23 -17.29 -27.13
CA GLU A 592 29.02 -18.46 -26.79
C GLU A 592 28.20 -19.49 -25.96
N ILE A 593 27.46 -19.01 -24.94
CA ILE A 593 26.63 -19.90 -24.13
C ILE A 593 25.47 -20.48 -24.95
N SER A 594 24.85 -19.69 -25.85
CA SER A 594 23.81 -20.17 -26.75
C SER A 594 24.32 -21.27 -27.68
N ASP A 595 25.47 -21.04 -28.34
CA ASP A 595 26.10 -21.98 -29.27
C ASP A 595 26.50 -23.28 -28.56
N ASN A 596 27.13 -23.19 -27.39
CA ASN A 596 27.54 -24.33 -26.60
C ASN A 596 26.36 -25.20 -26.09
N ASN A 597 25.15 -24.63 -26.05
CA ASN A 597 23.94 -25.33 -25.63
C ASN A 597 22.96 -25.59 -26.80
N ASN A 598 23.39 -25.39 -28.04
CA ASN A 598 22.61 -25.61 -29.27
C ASN A 598 21.29 -24.78 -29.30
N ILE A 599 21.30 -23.55 -28.77
CA ILE A 599 20.17 -22.65 -28.76
C ILE A 599 20.28 -21.72 -29.97
N ALA A 600 19.33 -21.84 -30.91
CA ALA A 600 19.28 -20.98 -32.08
C ALA A 600 18.84 -19.56 -31.68
N ARG A 601 19.65 -18.56 -32.02
CA ARG A 601 19.31 -17.15 -31.78
C ARG A 601 18.43 -16.64 -32.92
N ARG A 602 17.43 -15.83 -32.56
CA ARG A 602 16.42 -15.26 -33.46
C ARG A 602 15.97 -13.88 -32.98
N GLU A 603 15.25 -13.17 -33.80
CA GLU A 603 14.53 -11.96 -33.39
C GLU A 603 13.35 -12.33 -32.48
N ILE A 604 13.15 -11.56 -31.43
CA ILE A 604 12.10 -11.75 -30.44
C ILE A 604 11.31 -10.45 -30.30
N SER A 605 9.99 -10.54 -30.37
CA SER A 605 9.14 -9.37 -30.20
C SER A 605 8.93 -9.00 -28.74
N ASP A 606 8.67 -7.72 -28.46
CA ASP A 606 8.34 -7.25 -27.12
C ASP A 606 7.09 -7.95 -26.55
N GLN A 607 6.12 -8.29 -27.41
CA GLN A 607 4.91 -9.02 -27.00
C GLN A 607 5.24 -10.45 -26.54
N GLU A 608 6.14 -11.14 -27.23
CA GLU A 608 6.62 -12.47 -26.82
C GLU A 608 7.35 -12.40 -25.47
N ILE A 609 8.18 -11.38 -25.25
CA ILE A 609 8.86 -11.15 -23.98
C ILE A 609 7.83 -11.01 -22.84
N ILE A 610 6.83 -10.16 -23.04
CA ILE A 610 5.75 -9.93 -22.06
C ILE A 610 4.99 -11.22 -21.79
N ASP A 611 4.52 -11.88 -22.85
CA ASP A 611 3.70 -13.09 -22.72
C ASP A 611 4.48 -14.19 -21.98
N ARG A 612 5.70 -14.52 -22.39
CA ARG A 612 6.50 -15.57 -21.75
C ARG A 612 6.82 -15.28 -20.27
N CYS A 613 7.27 -14.06 -19.97
CA CYS A 613 7.63 -13.72 -18.61
C CYS A 613 6.40 -13.61 -17.69
N ILE A 614 5.33 -12.93 -18.12
CA ILE A 614 4.14 -12.74 -17.29
C ILE A 614 3.34 -14.03 -17.14
N LEU A 615 3.21 -14.82 -18.21
CA LEU A 615 2.49 -16.09 -18.12
C LEU A 615 3.24 -17.15 -17.32
N ALA A 616 4.58 -17.07 -17.21
CA ALA A 616 5.34 -17.89 -16.26
C ALA A 616 4.93 -17.63 -14.81
N LEU A 617 4.68 -16.36 -14.44
CA LEU A 617 4.14 -16.03 -13.11
C LEU A 617 2.76 -16.66 -12.90
N VAL A 618 1.90 -16.59 -13.93
CA VAL A 618 0.53 -17.12 -13.87
C VAL A 618 0.54 -18.65 -13.72
N ASN A 619 1.37 -19.34 -14.52
CA ASN A 619 1.49 -20.79 -14.47
C ASN A 619 1.95 -21.27 -13.09
N GLU A 620 3.02 -20.68 -12.56
CA GLU A 620 3.52 -21.05 -11.24
C GLU A 620 2.52 -20.69 -10.13
N GLY A 621 1.83 -19.54 -10.28
CA GLY A 621 0.77 -19.14 -9.37
C GLY A 621 -0.41 -20.14 -9.34
N ALA A 622 -0.76 -20.72 -10.48
CA ALA A 622 -1.78 -21.77 -10.55
C ALA A 622 -1.34 -23.04 -9.81
N GLN A 623 -0.06 -23.45 -9.95
CA GLN A 623 0.50 -24.60 -9.24
C GLN A 623 0.54 -24.36 -7.72
N ILE A 624 0.98 -23.18 -7.29
CA ILE A 624 0.99 -22.75 -5.88
C ILE A 624 -0.41 -22.84 -5.26
N LEU A 625 -1.43 -22.46 -6.02
CA LEU A 625 -2.82 -22.52 -5.58
C LEU A 625 -3.34 -23.97 -5.51
N GLU A 626 -3.01 -24.79 -6.51
CA GLU A 626 -3.38 -26.22 -6.56
C GLU A 626 -2.75 -27.02 -5.41
N GLU A 627 -1.49 -26.73 -5.09
CA GLU A 627 -0.76 -27.34 -3.96
C GLU A 627 -1.19 -26.78 -2.59
N GLY A 628 -2.00 -25.73 -2.56
CA GLY A 628 -2.47 -25.11 -1.32
C GLY A 628 -1.43 -24.24 -0.61
N VAL A 629 -0.29 -23.94 -1.23
CA VAL A 629 0.77 -23.10 -0.64
C VAL A 629 0.26 -21.67 -0.41
N ALA A 630 -0.56 -21.13 -1.31
CA ALA A 630 -1.34 -19.91 -1.11
C ALA A 630 -2.82 -20.26 -0.88
N GLN A 631 -3.49 -19.49 -0.02
CA GLN A 631 -4.90 -19.74 0.30
C GLN A 631 -5.86 -19.28 -0.81
N ARG A 632 -5.48 -18.26 -1.60
CA ARG A 632 -6.32 -17.60 -2.61
C ARG A 632 -5.46 -17.12 -3.77
N SER A 633 -6.03 -17.08 -4.97
CA SER A 633 -5.35 -16.47 -6.13
C SER A 633 -4.98 -14.99 -5.89
N GLY A 634 -5.84 -14.23 -5.22
CA GLY A 634 -5.58 -12.84 -4.87
C GLY A 634 -4.40 -12.64 -3.90
N ASP A 635 -4.03 -13.65 -3.11
CA ASP A 635 -2.86 -13.56 -2.22
C ASP A 635 -1.58 -13.39 -3.04
N MET A 636 -1.45 -14.09 -4.17
CA MET A 636 -0.33 -13.96 -5.12
C MET A 636 -0.31 -12.58 -5.77
N ASP A 637 -1.48 -12.01 -6.09
CA ASP A 637 -1.58 -10.64 -6.61
C ASP A 637 -1.05 -9.62 -5.59
N ILE A 638 -1.40 -9.78 -4.31
CA ILE A 638 -0.91 -8.92 -3.22
C ILE A 638 0.61 -9.07 -3.05
N VAL A 639 1.14 -10.30 -3.11
CA VAL A 639 2.59 -10.56 -3.05
C VAL A 639 3.32 -9.82 -4.17
N TYR A 640 2.85 -9.95 -5.41
CA TYR A 640 3.53 -9.40 -6.58
C TYR A 640 3.48 -7.88 -6.65
N ILE A 641 2.38 -7.26 -6.22
CA ILE A 641 2.25 -5.81 -6.18
C ILE A 641 3.09 -5.19 -5.07
N ASN A 642 3.10 -5.79 -3.87
CA ASN A 642 3.77 -5.20 -2.72
C ASN A 642 5.24 -5.61 -2.57
N GLY A 643 5.70 -6.69 -3.23
CA GLY A 643 7.06 -7.23 -3.13
C GLY A 643 7.87 -7.16 -4.42
N TYR A 644 7.25 -7.35 -5.57
CA TYR A 644 7.95 -7.56 -6.85
C TYR A 644 7.67 -6.47 -7.90
N GLY A 645 6.89 -5.44 -7.54
CA GLY A 645 6.68 -4.28 -8.39
C GLY A 645 5.80 -4.54 -9.61
N PHE A 646 4.91 -5.52 -9.54
CA PHE A 646 3.86 -5.71 -10.54
C PHE A 646 2.92 -4.49 -10.55
N PRO A 647 2.46 -4.01 -11.72
CA PRO A 647 1.65 -2.80 -11.80
C PRO A 647 0.28 -2.98 -11.13
N ILE A 648 0.02 -2.19 -10.09
CA ILE A 648 -1.22 -2.23 -9.30
C ILE A 648 -2.48 -2.05 -10.18
N TRP A 649 -2.37 -1.24 -11.23
CA TRP A 649 -3.46 -0.96 -12.16
C TRP A 649 -3.77 -2.11 -13.13
N ARG A 650 -3.01 -3.22 -13.05
CA ARG A 650 -3.30 -4.51 -13.70
C ARG A 650 -3.84 -5.57 -12.73
N GLY A 651 -3.86 -5.28 -11.42
CA GLY A 651 -4.50 -6.13 -10.41
C GLY A 651 -3.69 -7.36 -9.96
N GLY A 652 -2.44 -7.50 -10.39
CA GLY A 652 -1.60 -8.66 -10.11
C GLY A 652 -1.65 -9.73 -11.20
N PRO A 653 -0.76 -10.73 -11.16
CA PRO A 653 -0.61 -11.72 -12.23
C PRO A 653 -1.85 -12.60 -12.43
N MET A 654 -2.49 -13.04 -11.34
CA MET A 654 -3.65 -13.94 -11.42
C MET A 654 -4.91 -13.20 -11.89
N PHE A 655 -5.14 -12.00 -11.36
CA PHE A 655 -6.22 -11.14 -11.83
C PHE A 655 -6.05 -10.74 -13.31
N TYR A 656 -4.83 -10.40 -13.71
CA TYR A 656 -4.50 -10.09 -15.10
C TYR A 656 -4.82 -11.26 -16.03
N ALA A 657 -4.43 -12.49 -15.66
CA ALA A 657 -4.77 -13.68 -16.44
C ALA A 657 -6.28 -13.88 -16.59
N ASN A 658 -7.02 -13.71 -15.50
CA ASN A 658 -8.48 -13.82 -15.49
C ASN A 658 -9.12 -12.77 -16.43
N GLN A 659 -8.63 -11.53 -16.41
CA GLN A 659 -9.11 -10.48 -17.34
C GLN A 659 -8.82 -10.79 -18.81
N GLN A 660 -7.69 -11.45 -19.14
CA GLN A 660 -7.38 -11.87 -20.51
C GLN A 660 -8.30 -13.01 -20.99
N GLY A 661 -8.90 -13.76 -20.07
CA GLY A 661 -9.65 -14.98 -20.32
C GLY A 661 -8.75 -16.21 -20.32
N LEU A 662 -9.07 -17.17 -19.46
CA LEU A 662 -8.22 -18.35 -19.21
C LEU A 662 -7.96 -19.18 -20.47
N ASP A 663 -8.94 -19.32 -21.36
CA ASP A 663 -8.77 -20.06 -22.64
C ASP A 663 -7.66 -19.43 -23.50
N LYS A 664 -7.62 -18.09 -23.61
CA LYS A 664 -6.56 -17.38 -24.33
C LYS A 664 -5.20 -17.49 -23.66
N VAL A 665 -5.20 -17.50 -22.32
CA VAL A 665 -3.97 -17.68 -21.54
C VAL A 665 -3.38 -19.07 -21.79
N ILE A 666 -4.20 -20.11 -21.76
CA ILE A 666 -3.80 -21.49 -22.05
C ILE A 666 -3.30 -21.62 -23.50
N GLU A 667 -3.99 -21.00 -24.47
CA GLU A 667 -3.55 -21.00 -25.88
C GLU A 667 -2.15 -20.36 -26.04
N LYS A 668 -1.87 -19.30 -25.33
CA LYS A 668 -0.55 -18.62 -25.36
C LYS A 668 0.55 -19.39 -24.66
N MET A 669 0.22 -20.25 -23.69
CA MET A 669 1.18 -21.08 -22.95
C MET A 669 1.58 -22.34 -23.75
N ASN A 670 0.74 -22.83 -24.66
CA ASN A 670 0.99 -23.97 -25.56
C ASN A 670 1.76 -23.54 -26.81
#